data_73e78d54ec49ece0bcc705aae76295a9
#
_entry.id   73e78d54ec49ece0bcc705aae76295a9
#
_cell.length_a   1.000
_cell.length_b   1.000
_cell.length_c   1.000
_cell.angle_alpha   90.00
_cell.angle_beta   90.00
_cell.angle_gamma   90.00
#
_symmetry.space_group_name_H-M   'P 1'
#
loop_
_entity.id
_entity.type
_entity.pdbx_description
1 polymer ?
#
loop_
_entity_poly.entity_id
_entity_poly.type
_entity_poly.pdbx_seq_one_letter_code
_entity_poly.pdbx_strand_id
1 'polypeptide(L)'
;VFRRHLTARADSGSNSAVVFLCLLFSVLHKPTFLRAEMATFISVPLKKTSEVDLVKPLSKFIASAYPAGEEQTEYLRSVDELNKLRKSALGRPLDKHESSLEILLRYYDQLCAVEPKFPFPELCLTFTWKDAFDKGSLFGGSVKLALASVGYEKTCVLFNIGALSSQIASEQNLDNDEGLKTAAKFYQLASGAFAHIKDTVLSALNREPTMDISPETVGTLSQIMLSQAQEVFVIKATADKMKDGIIAKLANQTADYYGDAFKQCQYKENLPKEVLPVLAAKHCMMQATAELHQSALAKQKKRFGEEIARLQHATELVKTVASRYDEYVNVKDLSDKISRALTAAKKDNDFIYHDRVPEVKDLEHIGKASLVKATAIQVPLSQKFTDVFEKMVPMLVQQSLSIASSRKADMVNRLVGSLREATNLCNGVLASLNLPAALEDLSGDSVPQSILEKSRAVIQQGGLNSIEQLIKDLPELLQRNREILDESLKILNDEEATDNELRAKFSQRWNRTPSGDLYKPLRAEGGNFRNILDKAVQADQVVKERYNSHCEMIALLCKPENELCAAIPSANPAKTLQGSEVVNVLKAQLAQLDEIKRDREILEGEIKAVTFDMTTKFLTALAQDGAINEEALSTGELDTRYGAYTQRVQQNLRSQEDTLAQVQTSHQEFAALKQSNAEANHREEVLKKLASAHDSYIEISSNLKEGTKFLNLLTSSSSSSSIYSKQFYNDLTEILLKFQNKCSDIVFARKTEREELLKELQQSIAREPSAPSFNVPAYQSNNPAPAAGGPTPAPRTVFPVQPQAKSQPPARPPPPNFTAQAASSTSTEPHSQALPSVSSNPPPVAPPSAPSQAQGPPYPSYQGYPGLYQMPLPYNHYGYGYGMPYMPFQAQGQAGYPGGPPVQQPYPYPQQPPQQQPYYPQQ
;
A
#
# COMPACT_ATOMS: atom_id res chain seq x y z
N VAL A 1 10.41 5.45 60.13
CA VAL A 1 10.72 5.05 61.52
C VAL A 1 9.45 5.09 62.41
N PHE A 2 8.20 5.32 61.86
CA PHE A 2 6.96 5.38 62.67
C PHE A 2 5.93 4.31 62.26
N ARG A 3 6.39 3.12 61.87
CA ARG A 3 5.49 2.00 61.47
C ARG A 3 5.86 0.65 62.15
N ARG A 4 6.41 0.69 63.39
CA ARG A 4 6.62 -0.55 64.16
C ARG A 4 6.47 -0.23 65.67
N HIS A 5 5.21 -0.07 66.13
CA HIS A 5 4.82 -0.33 67.52
C HIS A 5 3.34 0.01 67.66
N LEU A 6 2.48 -0.90 67.32
CA LEU A 6 1.07 -0.94 67.75
C LEU A 6 0.46 -2.29 67.30
N THR A 7 1.05 -3.39 67.87
CA THR A 7 0.35 -4.67 67.96
C THR A 7 0.55 -5.14 69.38
N ALA A 8 -0.29 -4.77 70.30
CA ALA A 8 -0.71 -5.54 71.48
C ALA A 8 -1.73 -4.73 72.31
N ARG A 9 -2.90 -5.30 72.36
CA ARG A 9 -4.04 -5.24 73.33
C ARG A 9 -5.29 -4.71 72.70
N ALA A 10 -6.06 -5.65 72.20
CA ALA A 10 -7.50 -5.53 72.07
C ALA A 10 -8.10 -5.96 73.41
N ASP A 11 -8.91 -5.10 74.02
CA ASP A 11 -10.03 -5.50 74.82
C ASP A 11 -11.10 -4.42 74.84
N SER A 12 -12.26 -4.86 74.41
CA SER A 12 -13.62 -4.45 74.66
C SER A 12 -13.98 -2.97 74.95
N GLY A 13 -14.81 -2.40 74.07
CA GLY A 13 -15.75 -1.38 74.42
C GLY A 13 -15.58 -0.08 73.63
N SER A 14 -16.53 0.17 72.75
CA SER A 14 -16.88 1.45 72.06
C SER A 14 -16.28 1.66 70.66
N ASN A 15 -16.72 0.84 69.73
CA ASN A 15 -16.49 1.04 68.29
C ASN A 15 -17.34 2.15 67.64
N SER A 16 -18.17 2.90 68.40
CA SER A 16 -19.02 3.90 67.80
C SER A 16 -18.38 5.31 67.73
N ALA A 17 -17.50 5.63 68.68
CA ALA A 17 -16.84 6.95 68.71
C ALA A 17 -15.68 7.07 67.72
N VAL A 18 -14.97 5.99 67.45
CA VAL A 18 -13.83 6.01 66.48
C VAL A 18 -14.35 6.08 65.03
N VAL A 19 -15.44 5.42 64.73
CA VAL A 19 -16.08 5.51 63.39
C VAL A 19 -16.69 6.90 63.16
N PHE A 20 -17.24 7.55 64.23
CA PHE A 20 -17.77 8.91 64.14
C PHE A 20 -16.66 9.95 64.02
N LEU A 21 -15.49 9.78 64.70
CA LEU A 21 -14.34 10.64 64.52
C LEU A 21 -13.69 10.45 63.16
N CYS A 22 -13.62 9.24 62.61
CA CYS A 22 -13.10 8.99 61.23
C CYS A 22 -14.03 9.56 60.16
N LEU A 23 -15.36 9.53 60.35
CA LEU A 23 -16.32 10.17 59.45
C LEU A 23 -16.35 11.70 59.60
N LEU A 24 -16.14 12.26 60.80
CA LEU A 24 -15.99 13.71 60.98
C LEU A 24 -14.66 14.22 60.43
N PHE A 25 -13.57 13.47 60.52
CA PHE A 25 -12.29 13.83 59.87
C PHE A 25 -12.38 13.72 58.35
N SER A 26 -13.19 12.83 57.80
CA SER A 26 -13.44 12.69 56.36
C SER A 26 -14.35 13.79 55.78
N VAL A 27 -15.18 14.42 56.61
CA VAL A 27 -16.09 15.48 56.15
C VAL A 27 -15.48 16.88 56.36
N LEU A 28 -14.50 17.04 57.28
CA LEU A 28 -13.83 18.31 57.57
C LEU A 28 -12.47 18.51 56.89
N HIS A 29 -11.93 17.49 56.22
CA HIS A 29 -10.82 17.64 55.31
C HIS A 29 -11.32 17.58 53.85
N LYS A 30 -12.03 18.64 53.43
CA LYS A 30 -11.75 19.13 52.09
C LYS A 30 -10.26 19.45 52.07
N PRO A 31 -9.44 18.85 51.19
CA PRO A 31 -8.09 19.35 51.00
C PRO A 31 -8.23 20.77 50.48
N THR A 32 -8.04 21.75 51.34
CA THR A 32 -7.56 23.05 50.93
C THR A 32 -6.21 22.77 50.29
N PHE A 33 -6.25 22.49 49.00
CA PHE A 33 -5.05 22.64 48.17
C PHE A 33 -4.54 24.05 48.44
N LEU A 34 -3.35 24.13 49.00
CA LEU A 34 -2.49 25.26 48.83
C LEU A 34 -2.38 25.44 47.31
N ARG A 35 -3.15 26.38 46.79
CA ARG A 35 -3.12 26.80 45.39
C ARG A 35 -1.78 27.47 45.24
N ALA A 36 -0.79 26.70 44.74
CA ALA A 36 0.46 27.27 44.27
C ALA A 36 0.11 28.34 43.23
N GLU A 37 0.74 29.51 43.32
CA GLU A 37 0.54 30.70 42.49
C GLU A 37 1.08 30.40 41.03
N MET A 38 0.74 29.34 40.43
CA MET A 38 1.22 28.99 39.09
C MET A 38 0.17 29.28 38.03
N ALA A 39 0.59 29.96 36.97
CA ALA A 39 -0.23 30.14 35.77
C ALA A 39 -0.75 28.76 35.29
N THR A 40 -2.06 28.65 35.16
CA THR A 40 -2.66 27.38 34.72
C THR A 40 -2.36 27.12 33.26
N PHE A 41 -1.46 26.19 32.96
CA PHE A 41 -1.21 25.71 31.61
C PHE A 41 -2.13 24.54 31.27
N ILE A 42 -2.62 24.52 30.03
CA ILE A 42 -3.50 23.49 29.50
C ILE A 42 -2.62 22.31 29.07
N SER A 43 -2.95 21.11 29.58
CA SER A 43 -2.35 19.87 29.12
C SER A 43 -3.40 18.95 28.48
N VAL A 44 -2.99 18.11 27.51
CA VAL A 44 -3.87 17.22 26.76
C VAL A 44 -3.85 15.83 27.39
N PRO A 45 -5.02 15.16 27.58
CA PRO A 45 -5.09 13.80 28.10
C PRO A 45 -4.58 12.80 27.06
N LEU A 46 -4.00 11.68 27.54
CA LEU A 46 -3.55 10.59 26.69
C LEU A 46 -4.73 9.78 26.15
N LYS A 47 -4.69 9.38 24.90
CA LYS A 47 -5.59 8.38 24.33
C LYS A 47 -5.27 7.00 24.90
N LYS A 48 -6.30 6.18 25.07
CA LYS A 48 -6.20 4.80 25.57
C LYS A 48 -6.52 3.81 24.47
N THR A 49 -5.74 2.73 24.39
CA THR A 49 -5.93 1.66 23.41
C THR A 49 -6.22 0.31 24.07
N SER A 50 -6.75 -0.61 23.30
CA SER A 50 -6.87 -2.03 23.68
C SER A 50 -5.57 -2.77 23.42
N GLU A 51 -5.39 -3.91 24.07
CA GLU A 51 -4.31 -4.84 23.74
C GLU A 51 -4.53 -5.43 22.34
N VAL A 52 -3.47 -5.57 21.56
CA VAL A 52 -3.46 -6.17 20.22
C VAL A 52 -2.35 -7.21 20.16
N ASP A 53 -2.66 -8.39 19.66
CA ASP A 53 -1.67 -9.43 19.41
C ASP A 53 -0.98 -9.16 18.07
N LEU A 54 0.23 -8.60 18.12
CA LEU A 54 1.07 -8.41 16.95
C LEU A 54 1.83 -9.68 16.57
N VAL A 55 2.11 -10.57 17.53
CA VAL A 55 3.02 -11.69 17.33
C VAL A 55 2.47 -12.70 16.34
N LYS A 56 1.24 -13.16 16.55
CA LYS A 56 0.66 -14.22 15.73
C LYS A 56 0.52 -13.87 14.24
N PRO A 57 -0.06 -12.71 13.84
CA PRO A 57 -0.18 -12.36 12.43
C PRO A 57 1.16 -12.09 11.75
N LEU A 58 2.07 -11.35 12.41
CA LEU A 58 3.38 -11.02 11.83
C LEU A 58 4.27 -12.26 11.71
N SER A 59 4.28 -13.14 12.73
CA SER A 59 5.05 -14.40 12.67
C SER A 59 4.51 -15.34 11.59
N LYS A 60 3.18 -15.39 11.40
CA LYS A 60 2.58 -16.18 10.32
C LYS A 60 3.03 -15.68 8.95
N PHE A 61 3.03 -14.37 8.74
CA PHE A 61 3.53 -13.77 7.51
C PHE A 61 5.01 -14.10 7.27
N ILE A 62 5.87 -13.91 8.28
CA ILE A 62 7.31 -14.22 8.17
C ILE A 62 7.51 -15.69 7.84
N ALA A 63 6.78 -16.61 8.49
CA ALA A 63 6.88 -18.05 8.22
C ALA A 63 6.44 -18.42 6.79
N SER A 64 5.52 -17.65 6.18
CA SER A 64 5.08 -17.88 4.80
C SER A 64 5.96 -17.20 3.76
N ALA A 65 6.59 -16.06 4.08
CA ALA A 65 7.34 -15.24 3.14
C ALA A 65 8.85 -15.58 3.10
N TYR A 66 9.39 -16.13 4.18
CA TYR A 66 10.82 -16.44 4.31
C TYR A 66 11.03 -17.92 4.61
N PRO A 67 12.03 -18.57 3.98
CA PRO A 67 12.33 -19.97 4.24
C PRO A 67 12.83 -20.17 5.68
N ALA A 68 12.57 -21.36 6.23
CA ALA A 68 13.06 -21.72 7.56
C ALA A 68 14.59 -21.65 7.61
N GLY A 69 15.12 -20.82 8.52
CA GLY A 69 16.54 -20.58 8.64
C GLY A 69 16.89 -19.53 9.70
N GLU A 70 18.13 -19.10 9.69
CA GLU A 70 18.66 -18.14 10.67
C GLU A 70 17.98 -16.76 10.51
N GLU A 71 17.82 -16.32 9.27
CA GLU A 71 17.16 -15.05 8.92
C GLU A 71 15.69 -15.00 9.39
N GLN A 72 14.90 -16.04 9.12
CA GLN A 72 13.53 -16.16 9.61
C GLN A 72 13.46 -16.09 11.14
N THR A 73 14.40 -16.79 11.81
CA THR A 73 14.47 -16.80 13.27
C THR A 73 14.80 -15.41 13.83
N GLU A 74 15.66 -14.65 13.16
CA GLU A 74 15.97 -13.26 13.53
C GLU A 74 14.74 -12.37 13.41
N TYR A 75 13.98 -12.46 12.29
CA TYR A 75 12.75 -11.69 12.12
C TYR A 75 11.67 -12.05 13.14
N LEU A 76 11.55 -13.32 13.53
CA LEU A 76 10.62 -13.73 14.58
C LEU A 76 10.99 -13.12 15.96
N ARG A 77 12.28 -12.99 16.28
CA ARG A 77 12.73 -12.26 17.49
C ARG A 77 12.39 -10.77 17.40
N SER A 78 12.56 -10.17 16.22
CA SER A 78 12.21 -8.76 15.99
C SER A 78 10.72 -8.50 16.18
N VAL A 79 9.84 -9.46 15.83
CA VAL A 79 8.39 -9.37 16.13
C VAL A 79 8.14 -9.33 17.64
N ASP A 80 8.82 -10.17 18.41
CA ASP A 80 8.69 -10.16 19.87
C ASP A 80 9.19 -8.83 20.47
N GLU A 81 10.26 -8.26 19.93
CA GLU A 81 10.78 -6.95 20.36
C GLU A 81 9.81 -5.82 20.04
N LEU A 82 9.23 -5.80 18.85
CA LEU A 82 8.18 -4.84 18.47
C LEU A 82 6.97 -4.93 19.41
N ASN A 83 6.52 -6.16 19.72
CA ASN A 83 5.40 -6.37 20.64
C ASN A 83 5.72 -5.93 22.08
N LYS A 84 6.94 -6.19 22.57
CA LYS A 84 7.42 -5.68 23.86
C LYS A 84 7.47 -4.16 23.89
N LEU A 85 7.95 -3.53 22.81
CA LEU A 85 8.00 -2.08 22.68
C LEU A 85 6.59 -1.47 22.73
N ARG A 86 5.61 -2.02 21.97
CA ARG A 86 4.20 -1.60 22.03
C ARG A 86 3.63 -1.70 23.45
N LYS A 87 3.84 -2.84 24.12
CA LYS A 87 3.38 -3.03 25.50
C LYS A 87 4.01 -2.04 26.48
N SER A 88 5.28 -1.68 26.27
CA SER A 88 5.97 -0.67 27.08
C SER A 88 5.45 0.74 26.81
N ALA A 89 5.12 1.06 25.57
CA ALA A 89 4.63 2.37 25.15
C ALA A 89 3.16 2.62 25.52
N LEU A 90 2.30 1.59 25.46
CA LEU A 90 0.85 1.76 25.49
C LEU A 90 0.14 0.89 26.56
N GLY A 91 0.78 -0.15 27.04
CA GLY A 91 0.16 -1.14 27.95
C GLY A 91 0.13 -0.75 29.42
N ARG A 92 0.76 0.36 29.79
CA ARG A 92 0.84 0.86 31.18
C ARG A 92 0.66 2.38 31.24
N PRO A 93 0.27 2.96 32.40
CA PRO A 93 0.30 4.40 32.58
C PRO A 93 1.73 4.93 32.38
N LEU A 94 1.84 6.04 31.68
CA LEU A 94 3.11 6.72 31.41
C LEU A 94 3.34 7.80 32.45
N ASP A 95 4.55 7.85 33.00
CA ASP A 95 4.98 8.95 33.85
C ASP A 95 5.20 10.21 33.00
N LYS A 96 4.92 11.38 33.56
CA LYS A 96 5.12 12.66 32.87
C LYS A 96 6.61 13.07 32.89
N HIS A 97 7.40 12.23 32.24
CA HIS A 97 8.88 12.35 32.20
C HIS A 97 9.39 12.02 30.80
N GLU A 98 10.55 12.59 30.44
CA GLU A 98 11.21 12.41 29.15
C GLU A 98 11.49 10.94 28.82
N SER A 99 11.77 10.11 29.83
CA SER A 99 12.00 8.66 29.59
C SER A 99 10.77 7.91 29.06
N SER A 100 9.57 8.30 29.50
CA SER A 100 8.31 7.73 28.97
C SER A 100 8.03 8.27 27.57
N LEU A 101 8.34 9.53 27.30
CA LEU A 101 8.21 10.11 25.97
C LEU A 101 9.16 9.41 24.98
N GLU A 102 10.39 9.13 25.37
CA GLU A 102 11.38 8.42 24.54
C GLU A 102 10.87 7.03 24.09
N ILE A 103 10.13 6.32 24.95
CA ILE A 103 9.54 5.01 24.58
C ILE A 103 8.45 5.20 23.50
N LEU A 104 7.64 6.26 23.61
CA LEU A 104 6.62 6.58 22.58
C LEU A 104 7.28 6.99 21.26
N LEU A 105 8.34 7.80 21.28
CA LEU A 105 9.09 8.21 20.09
C LEU A 105 9.68 7.00 19.37
N ARG A 106 10.35 6.11 20.10
CA ARG A 106 10.88 4.85 19.53
C ARG A 106 9.81 3.96 18.94
N TYR A 107 8.65 3.85 19.59
CA TYR A 107 7.56 3.05 19.05
C TYR A 107 6.96 3.67 17.77
N TYR A 108 6.82 5.00 17.72
CA TYR A 108 6.39 5.71 16.53
C TYR A 108 7.36 5.51 15.35
N ASP A 109 8.66 5.68 15.61
CA ASP A 109 9.71 5.48 14.61
C ASP A 109 9.70 4.04 14.08
N GLN A 110 9.51 3.06 14.99
CA GLN A 110 9.43 1.66 14.59
C GLN A 110 8.19 1.36 13.74
N LEU A 111 7.03 1.97 14.05
CA LEU A 111 5.84 1.86 13.20
C LEU A 111 6.09 2.43 11.79
N CYS A 112 6.80 3.54 11.68
CA CYS A 112 7.19 4.12 10.40
C CYS A 112 8.14 3.21 9.61
N ALA A 113 9.08 2.55 10.29
CA ALA A 113 10.04 1.65 9.66
C ALA A 113 9.40 0.32 9.21
N VAL A 114 8.43 -0.22 9.94
CA VAL A 114 7.80 -1.51 9.61
C VAL A 114 6.66 -1.37 8.59
N GLU A 115 6.02 -0.22 8.48
CA GLU A 115 4.89 0.01 7.58
C GLU A 115 5.20 -0.39 6.12
N PRO A 116 6.34 -0.01 5.51
CA PRO A 116 6.67 -0.41 4.15
C PRO A 116 7.13 -1.87 4.01
N LYS A 117 7.35 -2.59 5.13
CA LYS A 117 7.94 -3.93 5.14
C LYS A 117 6.92 -5.06 5.30
N PHE A 118 5.71 -4.75 5.76
CA PHE A 118 4.65 -5.73 6.01
C PHE A 118 3.35 -5.37 5.27
N PRO A 119 2.60 -6.36 4.78
CA PRO A 119 1.31 -6.14 4.11
C PRO A 119 0.19 -5.95 5.16
N PHE A 120 0.22 -4.86 5.91
CA PHE A 120 -0.74 -4.58 6.99
C PHE A 120 -2.22 -4.69 6.58
N PRO A 121 -2.64 -4.27 5.38
CA PRO A 121 -4.02 -4.47 4.94
C PRO A 121 -4.44 -5.95 4.91
N GLU A 122 -3.52 -6.85 4.58
CA GLU A 122 -3.76 -8.29 4.48
C GLU A 122 -3.69 -8.99 5.85
N LEU A 123 -2.89 -8.44 6.78
CA LEU A 123 -2.73 -8.98 8.12
C LEU A 123 -3.96 -8.76 9.00
N CYS A 124 -4.89 -7.90 8.61
CA CYS A 124 -6.14 -7.59 9.33
C CYS A 124 -5.93 -7.23 10.81
N LEU A 125 -4.79 -6.64 11.15
CA LEU A 125 -4.45 -6.19 12.51
C LEU A 125 -5.32 -4.99 12.88
N THR A 126 -6.29 -5.18 13.76
CA THR A 126 -7.23 -4.13 14.17
C THR A 126 -6.75 -3.42 15.43
N PHE A 127 -6.55 -2.11 15.33
CA PHE A 127 -6.18 -1.23 16.44
C PHE A 127 -7.43 -0.50 16.94
N THR A 128 -7.71 -0.62 18.24
CA THR A 128 -8.88 0.03 18.86
C THR A 128 -8.43 1.11 19.82
N TRP A 129 -8.83 2.35 19.57
CA TRP A 129 -8.51 3.50 20.40
C TRP A 129 -9.78 4.22 20.88
N LYS A 130 -9.72 4.78 22.09
CA LYS A 130 -10.77 5.57 22.69
C LYS A 130 -10.53 7.05 22.45
N ASP A 131 -11.60 7.83 22.31
CA ASP A 131 -11.52 9.28 22.27
C ASP A 131 -10.91 9.82 23.56
N ALA A 132 -9.95 10.75 23.45
CA ALA A 132 -9.20 11.28 24.59
C ALA A 132 -10.03 12.18 25.49
N PHE A 133 -11.04 12.87 24.95
CA PHE A 133 -11.87 13.84 25.66
C PHE A 133 -13.21 13.25 26.14
N ASP A 134 -13.54 12.04 25.67
CA ASP A 134 -14.76 11.37 26.11
C ASP A 134 -14.65 10.89 27.56
N LYS A 135 -15.38 11.55 28.45
CA LYS A 135 -15.48 11.21 29.91
C LYS A 135 -16.38 9.98 30.15
N GLY A 136 -17.01 9.43 29.11
CA GLY A 136 -18.00 8.36 29.22
C GLY A 136 -19.31 8.84 29.81
N SER A 137 -20.43 8.46 29.24
CA SER A 137 -21.76 8.67 29.84
C SER A 137 -22.03 7.58 30.86
N LEU A 138 -22.72 7.91 31.93
CA LEU A 138 -23.18 6.95 32.99
C LEU A 138 -23.98 5.77 32.39
N PHE A 139 -24.58 5.95 31.22
CA PHE A 139 -25.40 4.95 30.51
C PHE A 139 -24.91 4.64 29.06
N GLY A 140 -23.86 5.30 28.58
CA GLY A 140 -23.26 5.10 27.26
C GLY A 140 -21.80 4.65 27.39
N GLY A 141 -21.36 3.70 26.55
CA GLY A 141 -19.94 3.34 26.47
C GLY A 141 -19.08 4.51 25.98
N SER A 142 -17.77 4.48 26.23
CA SER A 142 -16.86 5.47 25.67
C SER A 142 -16.81 5.38 24.15
N VAL A 143 -16.69 6.53 23.48
CA VAL A 143 -16.46 6.61 22.02
C VAL A 143 -15.14 5.94 21.69
N LYS A 144 -15.19 4.92 20.84
CA LYS A 144 -14.01 4.16 20.40
C LYS A 144 -14.08 3.95 18.89
N LEU A 145 -12.93 3.91 18.26
CA LEU A 145 -12.78 3.57 16.84
C LEU A 145 -11.81 2.39 16.72
N ALA A 146 -12.18 1.40 15.91
CA ALA A 146 -11.38 0.23 15.62
C ALA A 146 -11.08 0.18 14.12
N LEU A 147 -9.80 0.18 13.73
CA LEU A 147 -9.37 0.16 12.33
C LEU A 147 -8.21 -0.81 12.13
N ALA A 148 -8.25 -1.55 11.03
CA ALA A 148 -7.14 -2.37 10.57
C ALA A 148 -6.16 -1.50 9.75
N SER A 149 -5.51 -0.52 10.39
CA SER A 149 -4.62 0.44 9.74
C SER A 149 -3.46 0.82 10.66
N VAL A 150 -2.24 0.62 10.20
CA VAL A 150 -1.02 1.13 10.87
C VAL A 150 -0.98 2.65 10.86
N GLY A 151 -1.47 3.29 9.81
CA GLY A 151 -1.60 4.75 9.76
C GLY A 151 -2.46 5.29 10.90
N TYR A 152 -3.52 4.57 11.26
CA TYR A 152 -4.34 4.92 12.44
C TYR A 152 -3.59 4.74 13.76
N GLU A 153 -2.87 3.62 13.92
CA GLU A 153 -2.03 3.40 15.12
C GLU A 153 -0.97 4.52 15.24
N LYS A 154 -0.26 4.85 14.15
CA LYS A 154 0.71 5.95 14.08
C LYS A 154 0.10 7.29 14.50
N THR A 155 -1.06 7.63 13.95
CA THR A 155 -1.79 8.87 14.28
C THR A 155 -2.10 8.95 15.77
N CYS A 156 -2.61 7.87 16.38
CA CYS A 156 -2.94 7.84 17.80
C CYS A 156 -1.69 7.86 18.71
N VAL A 157 -0.60 7.21 18.30
CA VAL A 157 0.68 7.28 19.01
C VAL A 157 1.27 8.69 18.94
N LEU A 158 1.21 9.35 17.79
CA LEU A 158 1.68 10.73 17.62
C LEU A 158 0.83 11.71 18.44
N PHE A 159 -0.49 11.48 18.53
CA PHE A 159 -1.35 12.23 19.46
C PHE A 159 -0.85 12.08 20.90
N ASN A 160 -0.51 10.87 21.34
CA ASN A 160 0.03 10.64 22.68
C ASN A 160 1.41 11.26 22.89
N ILE A 161 2.26 11.35 21.87
CA ILE A 161 3.53 12.11 21.93
C ILE A 161 3.23 13.57 22.20
N GLY A 162 2.31 14.19 21.47
CA GLY A 162 1.89 15.57 21.68
C GLY A 162 1.25 15.78 23.05
N ALA A 163 0.36 14.86 23.47
CA ALA A 163 -0.29 14.91 24.76
C ALA A 163 0.70 14.79 25.93
N LEU A 164 1.59 13.79 25.90
CA LEU A 164 2.60 13.61 26.95
C LEU A 164 3.58 14.79 27.00
N SER A 165 4.01 15.29 25.84
CA SER A 165 4.85 16.50 25.76
C SER A 165 4.17 17.70 26.43
N SER A 166 2.86 17.90 26.19
CA SER A 166 2.10 18.98 26.85
C SER A 166 2.02 18.83 28.37
N GLN A 167 1.91 17.59 28.87
CA GLN A 167 1.88 17.28 30.30
C GLN A 167 3.27 17.49 30.94
N ILE A 168 4.34 17.05 30.28
CA ILE A 168 5.72 17.28 30.74
C ILE A 168 5.99 18.79 30.82
N ALA A 169 5.61 19.56 29.80
CA ALA A 169 5.80 20.99 29.75
C ALA A 169 5.05 21.73 30.86
N SER A 170 3.80 21.33 31.13
CA SER A 170 2.95 21.98 32.17
C SER A 170 3.38 21.73 33.61
N GLU A 171 4.22 20.72 33.85
CA GLU A 171 4.75 20.37 35.16
C GLU A 171 6.16 20.93 35.43
N GLN A 172 6.75 21.63 34.45
CA GLN A 172 8.08 22.24 34.65
C GLN A 172 8.05 23.38 35.66
N ASN A 173 9.12 23.48 36.43
CA ASN A 173 9.34 24.64 37.28
C ASN A 173 9.80 25.85 36.41
N LEU A 174 8.97 26.89 36.33
CA LEU A 174 9.23 28.08 35.53
C LEU A 174 10.04 29.15 36.27
N ASP A 175 10.46 28.92 37.52
CA ASP A 175 11.33 29.85 38.27
C ASP A 175 12.80 29.68 37.89
N ASN A 176 13.17 28.65 37.16
CA ASN A 176 14.53 28.39 36.72
C ASN A 176 14.65 28.30 35.19
N ASP A 177 15.85 28.56 34.71
CA ASP A 177 16.15 28.62 33.27
C ASP A 177 15.97 27.27 32.56
N GLU A 178 16.28 26.15 33.21
CA GLU A 178 16.17 24.81 32.64
C GLU A 178 14.72 24.39 32.47
N GLY A 179 13.87 24.65 33.44
CA GLY A 179 12.44 24.39 33.35
C GLY A 179 11.76 25.24 32.27
N LEU A 180 12.18 26.54 32.12
CA LEU A 180 11.68 27.40 31.04
C LEU A 180 12.07 26.85 29.65
N LYS A 181 13.33 26.44 29.48
CA LYS A 181 13.78 25.82 28.21
C LYS A 181 13.05 24.53 27.92
N THR A 182 12.91 23.68 28.91
CA THR A 182 12.24 22.38 28.78
C THR A 182 10.75 22.56 28.46
N ALA A 183 10.04 23.44 29.15
CA ALA A 183 8.67 23.76 28.86
C ALA A 183 8.47 24.28 27.43
N ALA A 184 9.27 25.25 27.00
CA ALA A 184 9.23 25.81 25.66
C ALA A 184 9.50 24.74 24.59
N LYS A 185 10.49 23.86 24.80
CA LYS A 185 10.82 22.74 23.91
C LYS A 185 9.60 21.80 23.74
N PHE A 186 9.00 21.35 24.83
CA PHE A 186 7.94 20.37 24.77
C PHE A 186 6.59 20.92 24.30
N TYR A 187 6.27 22.19 24.59
CA TYR A 187 5.10 22.83 23.98
C TYR A 187 5.24 22.97 22.46
N GLN A 188 6.45 23.31 21.95
CA GLN A 188 6.70 23.36 20.50
C GLN A 188 6.63 21.97 19.86
N LEU A 189 7.13 20.92 20.54
CA LEU A 189 7.01 19.53 20.08
C LEU A 189 5.53 19.08 20.06
N ALA A 190 4.76 19.39 21.11
CA ALA A 190 3.33 19.09 21.18
C ALA A 190 2.57 19.79 20.05
N SER A 191 2.86 21.09 19.80
CA SER A 191 2.29 21.84 18.70
C SER A 191 2.59 21.18 17.36
N GLY A 192 3.83 20.76 17.14
CA GLY A 192 4.27 20.08 15.92
C GLY A 192 3.58 18.73 15.69
N ALA A 193 3.45 17.93 16.75
CA ALA A 193 2.75 16.66 16.69
C ALA A 193 1.28 16.82 16.26
N PHE A 194 0.56 17.76 16.89
CA PHE A 194 -0.84 18.04 16.55
C PHE A 194 -0.99 18.66 15.16
N ALA A 195 -0.06 19.54 14.74
CA ALA A 195 -0.05 20.11 13.38
C ALA A 195 0.13 18.99 12.33
N HIS A 196 1.07 18.08 12.55
CA HIS A 196 1.29 16.95 11.64
C HIS A 196 0.06 16.05 11.50
N ILE A 197 -0.62 15.76 12.62
CA ILE A 197 -1.87 14.98 12.57
C ILE A 197 -2.93 15.73 11.76
N LYS A 198 -3.11 17.05 11.95
CA LYS A 198 -4.04 17.87 11.19
C LYS A 198 -3.88 17.67 9.68
N ASP A 199 -2.64 17.63 9.22
CA ASP A 199 -2.32 17.57 7.79
C ASP A 199 -2.42 16.14 7.23
N THR A 200 -2.29 15.09 8.07
CA THR A 200 -2.15 13.70 7.61
C THR A 200 -3.30 12.76 7.99
N VAL A 201 -4.14 13.09 8.96
CA VAL A 201 -5.13 12.16 9.52
C VAL A 201 -6.15 11.66 8.50
N LEU A 202 -6.63 12.51 7.60
CA LEU A 202 -7.65 12.13 6.61
C LEU A 202 -7.10 11.13 5.59
N SER A 203 -5.85 11.31 5.17
CA SER A 203 -5.18 10.35 4.27
C SER A 203 -4.81 9.04 4.97
N ALA A 204 -4.47 9.10 6.26
CA ALA A 204 -4.08 7.92 7.03
C ALA A 204 -5.27 6.99 7.38
N LEU A 205 -6.48 7.54 7.58
CA LEU A 205 -7.64 6.77 8.02
C LEU A 205 -8.58 6.34 6.90
N ASN A 206 -8.64 7.05 5.78
CA ASN A 206 -9.60 6.84 4.68
C ASN A 206 -11.08 6.81 5.13
N ARG A 207 -11.37 7.40 6.29
CA ARG A 207 -12.71 7.53 6.87
C ARG A 207 -12.73 8.67 7.88
N GLU A 208 -13.92 9.01 8.38
CA GLU A 208 -14.09 10.06 9.37
C GLU A 208 -13.37 9.72 10.69
N PRO A 209 -12.47 10.60 11.19
CA PRO A 209 -11.76 10.41 12.45
C PRO A 209 -12.66 10.63 13.67
N THR A 210 -12.24 10.12 14.85
CA THR A 210 -12.84 10.52 16.12
C THR A 210 -12.60 12.01 16.37
N MET A 211 -13.48 12.63 17.17
CA MET A 211 -13.46 14.09 17.35
C MET A 211 -12.15 14.63 17.91
N ASP A 212 -11.46 13.87 18.74
CA ASP A 212 -10.19 14.27 19.36
C ASP A 212 -9.01 14.34 18.36
N ILE A 213 -9.04 13.55 17.30
CA ILE A 213 -8.05 13.58 16.22
C ILE A 213 -8.58 14.23 14.94
N SER A 214 -9.76 14.86 14.95
CA SER A 214 -10.26 15.60 13.81
C SER A 214 -9.30 16.78 13.48
N PRO A 215 -9.10 17.14 12.19
CA PRO A 215 -8.20 18.23 11.78
C PRO A 215 -8.45 19.54 12.54
N GLU A 216 -9.71 19.84 12.81
CA GLU A 216 -10.10 21.04 13.50
C GLU A 216 -9.71 21.01 14.99
N THR A 217 -9.89 19.85 15.66
CA THR A 217 -9.54 19.70 17.07
C THR A 217 -8.03 19.74 17.29
N VAL A 218 -7.28 18.93 16.52
CA VAL A 218 -5.82 18.92 16.64
C VAL A 218 -5.19 20.23 16.16
N GLY A 219 -5.79 20.93 15.19
CA GLY A 219 -5.38 22.28 14.81
C GLY A 219 -5.53 23.29 15.95
N THR A 220 -6.63 23.22 16.69
CA THR A 220 -6.84 24.04 17.88
C THR A 220 -5.87 23.68 19.00
N LEU A 221 -5.61 22.40 19.25
CA LEU A 221 -4.59 21.94 20.21
C LEU A 221 -3.19 22.45 19.84
N SER A 222 -2.82 22.36 18.56
CA SER A 222 -1.55 22.89 18.07
C SER A 222 -1.39 24.38 18.38
N GLN A 223 -2.42 25.18 18.12
CA GLN A 223 -2.41 26.62 18.39
C GLN A 223 -2.33 26.92 19.91
N ILE A 224 -3.04 26.16 20.75
CA ILE A 224 -2.95 26.29 22.21
C ILE A 224 -1.51 26.04 22.68
N MET A 225 -0.90 24.96 22.22
CA MET A 225 0.48 24.62 22.61
C MET A 225 1.48 25.69 22.16
N LEU A 226 1.31 26.23 20.96
CA LEU A 226 2.16 27.31 20.46
C LEU A 226 1.99 28.61 21.27
N SER A 227 0.75 28.91 21.67
CA SER A 227 0.45 30.06 22.55
C SER A 227 1.17 29.93 23.91
N GLN A 228 1.12 28.75 24.50
CA GLN A 228 1.80 28.44 25.76
C GLN A 228 3.31 28.46 25.63
N ALA A 229 3.87 27.96 24.54
CA ALA A 229 5.30 28.10 24.28
C ALA A 229 5.74 29.58 24.24
N GLN A 230 4.95 30.43 23.56
CA GLN A 230 5.26 31.89 23.48
C GLN A 230 5.12 32.57 24.85
N GLU A 231 4.14 32.16 25.69
CA GLU A 231 4.03 32.66 27.07
C GLU A 231 5.28 32.35 27.90
N VAL A 232 5.84 31.13 27.77
CA VAL A 232 7.09 30.75 28.44
C VAL A 232 8.23 31.70 28.06
N PHE A 233 8.29 32.14 26.78
CA PHE A 233 9.28 33.16 26.36
C PHE A 233 9.00 34.53 26.96
N VAL A 234 7.74 34.93 27.17
CA VAL A 234 7.42 36.20 27.89
C VAL A 234 7.88 36.11 29.34
N ILE A 235 7.62 34.97 30.00
CA ILE A 235 8.07 34.74 31.39
C ILE A 235 9.59 34.83 31.45
N LYS A 236 10.31 34.16 30.55
CA LYS A 236 11.77 34.23 30.48
C LYS A 236 12.27 35.63 30.23
N ALA A 237 11.75 36.35 29.25
CA ALA A 237 12.13 37.70 28.91
C ALA A 237 11.91 38.67 30.12
N THR A 238 10.86 38.43 30.90
CA THR A 238 10.57 39.22 32.13
C THR A 238 11.54 38.86 33.24
N ALA A 239 11.85 37.57 33.46
CA ALA A 239 12.83 37.12 34.44
C ALA A 239 14.25 37.65 34.14
N ASP A 240 14.64 37.64 32.86
CA ASP A 240 15.93 38.18 32.38
C ASP A 240 15.99 39.72 32.34
N LYS A 241 14.89 40.38 32.72
CA LYS A 241 14.78 41.87 32.73
C LYS A 241 15.14 42.47 31.37
N MET A 242 14.66 41.88 30.29
CA MET A 242 14.84 42.44 28.96
C MET A 242 14.20 43.81 28.81
N LYS A 243 14.55 44.55 27.76
CA LYS A 243 14.00 45.91 27.48
C LYS A 243 12.47 45.85 27.37
N ASP A 244 11.74 46.77 28.00
CA ASP A 244 10.27 46.82 28.01
C ASP A 244 9.66 46.71 26.63
N GLY A 245 10.20 47.39 25.61
CA GLY A 245 9.68 47.31 24.24
C GLY A 245 9.84 45.93 23.61
N ILE A 246 10.76 45.05 24.08
CA ILE A 246 10.84 43.64 23.63
C ILE A 246 9.77 42.82 24.30
N ILE A 247 9.65 42.95 25.64
CA ILE A 247 8.62 42.21 26.41
C ILE A 247 7.22 42.59 25.94
N ALA A 248 6.94 43.87 25.68
CA ALA A 248 5.67 44.33 25.15
C ALA A 248 5.31 43.65 23.82
N LYS A 249 6.27 43.55 22.90
CA LYS A 249 6.06 42.90 21.60
C LYS A 249 5.81 41.39 21.74
N LEU A 250 6.56 40.72 22.61
CA LEU A 250 6.39 39.28 22.87
C LEU A 250 5.02 38.99 23.51
N ALA A 251 4.65 39.78 24.52
CA ALA A 251 3.37 39.63 25.20
C ALA A 251 2.17 39.93 24.31
N ASN A 252 2.28 40.95 23.43
CA ASN A 252 1.24 41.27 22.44
C ASN A 252 1.07 40.14 21.42
N GLN A 253 2.16 39.51 20.96
CA GLN A 253 2.07 38.34 20.10
C GLN A 253 1.43 37.12 20.81
N THR A 254 1.75 36.95 22.10
CA THR A 254 1.16 35.88 22.92
C THR A 254 -0.34 36.09 23.08
N ALA A 255 -0.77 37.31 23.29
CA ALA A 255 -2.18 37.69 23.39
C ALA A 255 -2.92 37.34 22.10
N ASP A 256 -2.36 37.65 20.94
CA ASP A 256 -2.94 37.24 19.65
C ASP A 256 -3.08 35.73 19.52
N TYR A 257 -2.02 35.00 19.85
CA TYR A 257 -2.06 33.53 19.78
C TYR A 257 -3.15 32.93 20.63
N TYR A 258 -3.34 33.43 21.87
CA TYR A 258 -4.44 33.02 22.74
C TYR A 258 -5.80 33.45 22.19
N GLY A 259 -5.88 34.65 21.61
CA GLY A 259 -7.11 35.16 20.97
C GLY A 259 -7.53 34.29 19.78
N ASP A 260 -6.58 33.83 18.97
CA ASP A 260 -6.84 32.95 17.83
C ASP A 260 -7.20 31.54 18.29
N ALA A 261 -6.51 31.00 19.32
CA ALA A 261 -6.89 29.74 19.94
C ALA A 261 -8.31 29.80 20.54
N PHE A 262 -8.67 30.91 21.21
CA PHE A 262 -10.01 31.15 21.73
C PHE A 262 -11.07 31.12 20.63
N LYS A 263 -10.87 31.84 19.51
CA LYS A 263 -11.80 31.85 18.38
C LYS A 263 -12.00 30.46 17.81
N GLN A 264 -10.93 29.67 17.64
CA GLN A 264 -11.00 28.29 17.15
C GLN A 264 -11.72 27.36 18.12
N CYS A 265 -11.58 27.60 19.43
CA CYS A 265 -12.17 26.79 20.49
C CYS A 265 -13.65 27.12 20.72
N GLN A 266 -14.13 28.32 20.41
CA GLN A 266 -15.44 28.85 20.78
C GLN A 266 -16.61 27.99 20.28
N TYR A 267 -16.45 27.29 19.17
CA TYR A 267 -17.47 26.45 18.54
C TYR A 267 -17.22 24.95 18.71
N LYS A 268 -16.33 24.56 19.64
CA LYS A 268 -15.93 23.17 19.88
C LYS A 268 -16.50 22.65 21.17
N GLU A 269 -17.57 21.86 21.10
CA GLU A 269 -18.20 21.25 22.27
C GLU A 269 -17.38 20.12 22.89
N ASN A 270 -16.38 19.60 22.17
CA ASN A 270 -15.65 18.38 22.53
C ASN A 270 -14.46 18.61 23.46
N LEU A 271 -13.93 19.83 23.51
CA LEU A 271 -12.85 20.17 24.44
C LEU A 271 -13.38 20.36 25.87
N PRO A 272 -12.55 20.11 26.90
CA PRO A 272 -12.94 20.37 28.28
C PRO A 272 -13.46 21.80 28.46
N LYS A 273 -14.55 21.96 29.20
CA LYS A 273 -15.22 23.28 29.41
C LYS A 273 -14.29 24.33 30.02
N GLU A 274 -13.27 23.88 30.72
CA GLU A 274 -12.28 24.72 31.41
C GLU A 274 -11.29 25.40 30.42
N VAL A 275 -11.13 24.86 29.20
CA VAL A 275 -10.18 25.37 28.21
C VAL A 275 -10.54 26.76 27.73
N LEU A 276 -11.79 26.99 27.40
CA LEU A 276 -12.26 28.26 26.83
C LEU A 276 -12.07 29.45 27.81
N PRO A 277 -12.48 29.37 29.10
CA PRO A 277 -12.22 30.41 30.08
C PRO A 277 -10.73 30.71 30.31
N VAL A 278 -9.86 29.67 30.33
CA VAL A 278 -8.42 29.83 30.47
C VAL A 278 -7.83 30.61 29.29
N LEU A 279 -8.22 30.28 28.05
CA LEU A 279 -7.76 30.99 26.86
C LEU A 279 -8.17 32.49 26.87
N ALA A 280 -9.43 32.78 27.26
CA ALA A 280 -9.92 34.16 27.37
C ALA A 280 -9.15 34.94 28.46
N ALA A 281 -8.93 34.33 29.61
CA ALA A 281 -8.19 34.94 30.71
C ALA A 281 -6.75 35.25 30.32
N LYS A 282 -6.06 34.28 29.70
CA LYS A 282 -4.66 34.43 29.24
C LYS A 282 -4.50 35.46 28.12
N HIS A 283 -5.49 35.52 27.21
CA HIS A 283 -5.50 36.58 26.18
C HIS A 283 -5.52 37.96 26.84
N CYS A 284 -6.45 38.22 27.78
CA CYS A 284 -6.52 39.49 28.47
C CYS A 284 -5.26 39.77 29.35
N MET A 285 -4.73 38.76 30.04
CA MET A 285 -3.55 38.85 30.87
C MET A 285 -2.31 39.23 30.06
N MET A 286 -2.10 38.59 28.89
CA MET A 286 -0.97 38.91 28.04
C MET A 286 -1.11 40.28 27.37
N GLN A 287 -2.33 40.71 27.05
CA GLN A 287 -2.61 42.03 26.56
C GLN A 287 -2.30 43.10 27.63
N ALA A 288 -2.74 42.86 28.87
CA ALA A 288 -2.41 43.75 30.01
C ALA A 288 -0.90 43.84 30.28
N THR A 289 -0.18 42.71 30.12
CA THR A 289 1.26 42.66 30.25
C THR A 289 1.94 43.48 29.14
N ALA A 290 1.46 43.40 27.91
CA ALA A 290 1.95 44.17 26.78
C ALA A 290 1.79 45.69 27.03
N GLU A 291 0.59 46.10 27.50
CA GLU A 291 0.28 47.50 27.79
C GLU A 291 1.11 48.02 28.99
N LEU A 292 1.33 47.22 30.04
CA LEU A 292 2.19 47.59 31.15
C LEU A 292 3.63 47.89 30.70
N HIS A 293 4.25 47.02 29.88
CA HIS A 293 5.61 47.23 29.39
C HIS A 293 5.67 48.33 28.32
N GLN A 294 4.64 48.51 27.54
CA GLN A 294 4.57 49.61 26.56
C GLN A 294 4.39 50.97 27.28
N SER A 295 3.67 50.99 28.41
CA SER A 295 3.58 52.22 29.25
C SER A 295 4.93 52.63 29.83
N ALA A 296 5.76 51.67 30.27
CA ALA A 296 7.12 51.96 30.71
C ALA A 296 7.98 52.53 29.57
N LEU A 297 7.79 52.05 28.34
CA LEU A 297 8.46 52.61 27.15
C LEU A 297 7.95 54.03 26.82
N ALA A 298 6.65 54.30 26.99
CA ALA A 298 6.07 55.64 26.82
C ALA A 298 6.64 56.62 27.82
N LYS A 299 6.80 56.21 29.10
CA LYS A 299 7.51 56.98 30.12
C LYS A 299 8.95 57.30 29.74
N GLN A 300 9.72 56.31 29.26
CA GLN A 300 11.10 56.51 28.78
C GLN A 300 11.17 57.53 27.66
N LYS A 301 10.16 57.57 26.79
CA LYS A 301 10.02 58.50 25.66
C LYS A 301 9.45 59.87 26.10
N LYS A 302 9.17 60.07 27.41
CA LYS A 302 8.54 61.26 27.96
C LYS A 302 7.14 61.54 27.44
N ARG A 303 6.35 60.49 27.09
CA ARG A 303 4.96 60.57 26.67
C ARG A 303 4.05 60.13 27.81
N PHE A 304 3.92 61.07 28.83
CA PHE A 304 3.30 60.73 30.13
C PHE A 304 1.81 60.49 30.02
N GLY A 305 1.10 61.19 29.13
CA GLY A 305 -0.32 60.97 28.86
C GLY A 305 -0.53 59.60 28.28
N GLU A 306 0.32 59.14 27.33
CA GLU A 306 0.26 57.78 26.80
C GLU A 306 0.55 56.72 27.87
N GLU A 307 1.52 56.95 28.75
CA GLU A 307 1.79 56.05 29.90
C GLU A 307 0.52 55.79 30.70
N ILE A 308 -0.23 56.86 31.03
CA ILE A 308 -1.47 56.76 31.83
C ILE A 308 -2.53 55.99 31.04
N ALA A 309 -2.78 56.33 29.77
CA ALA A 309 -3.82 55.69 28.96
C ALA A 309 -3.61 54.19 28.85
N ARG A 310 -2.33 53.76 28.61
CA ARG A 310 -1.97 52.33 28.55
C ARG A 310 -2.18 51.61 29.89
N LEU A 311 -1.80 52.23 31.01
CA LEU A 311 -2.00 51.68 32.35
C LEU A 311 -3.51 51.60 32.72
N GLN A 312 -4.30 52.55 32.26
CA GLN A 312 -5.76 52.48 32.40
C GLN A 312 -6.35 51.32 31.63
N HIS A 313 -5.94 51.15 30.37
CA HIS A 313 -6.40 50.01 29.55
C HIS A 313 -5.94 48.69 30.16
N ALA A 314 -4.67 48.53 30.59
CA ALA A 314 -4.22 47.37 31.34
C ALA A 314 -5.05 47.08 32.59
N THR A 315 -5.43 48.13 33.34
CA THR A 315 -6.28 47.98 34.52
C THR A 315 -7.67 47.38 34.20
N GLU A 316 -8.31 47.81 33.10
CA GLU A 316 -9.63 47.27 32.69
C GLU A 316 -9.51 45.80 32.24
N LEU A 317 -8.40 45.46 31.54
CA LEU A 317 -8.17 44.06 31.15
C LEU A 317 -8.00 43.15 32.37
N VAL A 318 -7.19 43.56 33.37
CA VAL A 318 -6.94 42.78 34.58
C VAL A 318 -8.23 42.69 35.44
N LYS A 319 -9.00 43.76 35.55
CA LYS A 319 -10.31 43.72 36.21
C LYS A 319 -11.27 42.72 35.54
N THR A 320 -11.25 42.63 34.21
CA THR A 320 -12.05 41.67 33.48
C THR A 320 -11.65 40.25 33.84
N VAL A 321 -10.35 39.94 33.94
CA VAL A 321 -9.88 38.64 34.40
C VAL A 321 -10.29 38.36 35.86
N ALA A 322 -10.05 39.29 36.77
CA ALA A 322 -10.37 39.14 38.17
C ALA A 322 -11.86 39.00 38.46
N SER A 323 -12.75 39.56 37.62
CA SER A 323 -14.22 39.45 37.80
C SER A 323 -14.87 38.24 37.15
N ARG A 324 -14.27 37.68 36.07
CA ARG A 324 -14.89 36.62 35.26
C ARG A 324 -14.14 35.30 35.27
N TYR A 325 -12.83 35.32 35.53
CA TYR A 325 -11.93 34.18 35.30
C TYR A 325 -10.97 33.93 36.47
N ASP A 326 -11.25 34.45 37.69
CA ASP A 326 -10.40 34.31 38.88
C ASP A 326 -10.20 32.85 39.33
N GLU A 327 -11.18 31.97 39.02
CA GLU A 327 -11.05 30.52 39.27
C GLU A 327 -9.98 29.85 38.38
N TYR A 328 -9.65 30.47 37.23
CA TYR A 328 -8.78 29.86 36.20
C TYR A 328 -7.40 30.47 36.16
N VAL A 329 -7.26 31.79 36.40
CA VAL A 329 -5.96 32.51 36.28
C VAL A 329 -5.80 33.52 37.39
N ASN A 330 -4.73 33.44 38.14
CA ASN A 330 -4.40 34.43 39.15
C ASN A 330 -3.65 35.64 38.52
N VAL A 331 -4.22 36.83 38.65
CA VAL A 331 -3.67 38.08 38.11
C VAL A 331 -3.34 39.12 39.21
N LYS A 332 -3.32 38.70 40.49
CA LYS A 332 -3.11 39.62 41.61
C LYS A 332 -1.83 40.40 41.51
N ASP A 333 -0.72 39.73 41.32
CA ASP A 333 0.62 40.39 41.20
C ASP A 333 0.70 41.37 40.04
N LEU A 334 0.13 40.99 38.89
CA LEU A 334 0.05 41.85 37.70
C LEU A 334 -0.84 43.08 38.01
N SER A 335 -1.98 42.86 38.65
CA SER A 335 -2.90 43.92 39.08
C SER A 335 -2.23 44.90 40.02
N ASP A 336 -1.49 44.40 41.01
CA ASP A 336 -0.79 45.23 42.00
C ASP A 336 0.34 46.04 41.35
N LYS A 337 1.09 45.49 40.37
CA LYS A 337 2.12 46.18 39.59
C LYS A 337 1.49 47.32 38.77
N ILE A 338 0.41 47.02 38.02
CA ILE A 338 -0.31 47.99 37.18
C ILE A 338 -0.89 49.12 38.04
N SER A 339 -1.54 48.81 39.16
CA SER A 339 -2.16 49.79 40.07
C SER A 339 -1.15 50.73 40.68
N ARG A 340 0.02 50.21 41.12
CA ARG A 340 1.12 51.03 41.63
C ARG A 340 1.69 51.93 40.54
N ALA A 341 1.93 51.44 39.34
CA ALA A 341 2.43 52.20 38.21
C ALA A 341 1.44 53.31 37.80
N LEU A 342 0.15 52.97 37.73
CA LEU A 342 -0.91 53.92 37.35
C LEU A 342 -1.03 55.05 38.38
N THR A 343 -0.98 54.72 39.71
CA THR A 343 -1.05 55.74 40.80
C THR A 343 0.15 56.67 40.73
N ALA A 344 1.36 56.15 40.49
CA ALA A 344 2.54 56.97 40.34
C ALA A 344 2.47 57.86 39.09
N ALA A 345 2.12 57.27 37.95
CA ALA A 345 2.03 58.02 36.67
C ALA A 345 0.98 59.14 36.73
N LYS A 346 -0.18 58.91 37.34
CA LYS A 346 -1.21 59.95 37.51
C LYS A 346 -0.67 61.08 38.40
N LYS A 347 -0.06 60.75 39.58
CA LYS A 347 0.52 61.74 40.49
C LYS A 347 1.56 62.58 39.77
N ASP A 348 2.50 61.97 39.08
CA ASP A 348 3.54 62.67 38.36
C ASP A 348 2.96 63.58 37.23
N ASN A 349 1.94 63.10 36.52
CA ASN A 349 1.28 63.90 35.49
C ASN A 349 0.49 65.06 36.03
N ASP A 350 -0.31 64.84 37.07
CA ASP A 350 -1.19 65.87 37.67
C ASP A 350 -0.39 67.00 38.30
N PHE A 351 0.81 66.76 38.86
CA PHE A 351 1.60 67.73 39.57
C PHE A 351 2.82 68.26 38.79
N ILE A 352 3.28 67.53 37.75
CA ILE A 352 4.54 67.90 37.05
C ILE A 352 4.38 68.09 35.57
N TYR A 353 3.80 67.08 34.82
CA TYR A 353 3.90 67.05 33.37
C TYR A 353 2.70 67.63 32.66
N HIS A 354 1.50 67.47 33.19
CA HIS A 354 0.21 67.95 32.67
C HIS A 354 -0.06 67.52 31.19
N ASP A 355 0.46 66.34 30.77
CA ASP A 355 0.21 65.81 29.45
C ASP A 355 -1.22 65.38 29.29
N ARG A 356 -1.80 65.60 28.09
CA ARG A 356 -3.15 65.11 27.77
C ARG A 356 -3.13 63.57 27.67
N VAL A 357 -4.04 62.93 28.37
CA VAL A 357 -4.27 61.47 28.30
C VAL A 357 -5.08 61.17 27.07
N PRO A 358 -4.54 60.45 26.05
CA PRO A 358 -5.27 60.05 24.83
C PRO A 358 -6.30 58.99 25.13
N GLU A 359 -7.30 58.84 24.25
CA GLU A 359 -8.21 57.67 24.31
C GLU A 359 -7.51 56.39 23.83
N VAL A 360 -7.97 55.25 24.31
CA VAL A 360 -7.37 53.92 23.97
C VAL A 360 -7.30 53.68 22.45
N LYS A 361 -8.31 54.15 21.69
CA LYS A 361 -8.34 54.04 20.22
C LYS A 361 -7.27 54.85 19.50
N ASP A 362 -6.76 55.93 20.15
CA ASP A 362 -5.75 56.85 19.60
C ASP A 362 -4.32 56.41 19.93
N LEU A 363 -4.16 55.33 20.70
CA LEU A 363 -2.88 54.76 21.05
C LEU A 363 -2.21 54.08 19.88
N GLU A 364 -0.91 54.30 19.71
CA GLU A 364 -0.09 53.55 18.71
C GLU A 364 -0.16 52.04 19.01
N HIS A 365 -0.36 51.27 17.96
CA HIS A 365 -0.43 49.80 18.08
C HIS A 365 0.92 49.22 18.56
N ILE A 366 0.85 48.32 19.54
CA ILE A 366 2.03 47.59 20.02
C ILE A 366 2.46 46.61 18.92
N GLY A 367 3.72 46.65 18.53
CA GLY A 367 4.29 45.71 17.58
C GLY A 367 4.23 44.26 18.11
N LYS A 368 4.50 43.32 17.27
CA LYS A 368 4.45 41.89 17.58
C LYS A 368 5.78 41.20 17.28
N ALA A 369 6.13 40.20 18.08
CA ALA A 369 7.32 39.37 17.86
C ALA A 369 7.07 37.93 18.30
N SER A 370 7.27 36.98 17.40
CA SER A 370 7.22 35.54 17.72
C SER A 370 8.61 34.95 17.86
N LEU A 371 8.81 34.13 18.89
CA LEU A 371 10.03 33.35 19.11
C LEU A 371 9.78 31.83 19.01
N VAL A 372 8.56 31.42 18.72
CA VAL A 372 8.16 30.01 18.72
C VAL A 372 7.78 29.50 17.33
N LYS A 373 8.00 28.23 17.12
CA LYS A 373 7.62 27.52 15.92
C LYS A 373 7.20 26.09 16.30
N ALA A 374 6.14 25.58 15.69
CA ALA A 374 5.81 24.16 15.78
C ALA A 374 6.99 23.31 15.30
N THR A 375 7.41 22.35 16.10
CA THR A 375 8.54 21.47 15.75
C THR A 375 8.11 20.53 14.64
N ALA A 376 8.79 20.56 13.50
CA ALA A 376 8.49 19.64 12.41
C ALA A 376 8.73 18.18 12.83
N ILE A 377 7.78 17.30 12.49
CA ILE A 377 7.89 15.86 12.73
C ILE A 377 8.71 15.24 11.60
N GLN A 378 9.95 14.88 11.92
CA GLN A 378 10.89 14.23 11.00
C GLN A 378 11.34 12.90 11.62
N VAL A 379 11.11 11.82 10.92
CA VAL A 379 11.49 10.47 11.35
C VAL A 379 12.97 10.23 11.00
N PRO A 380 13.76 9.65 11.92
CA PRO A 380 13.40 9.23 13.27
C PRO A 380 13.27 10.38 14.27
N LEU A 381 12.27 10.29 15.17
CA LEU A 381 12.07 11.24 16.27
C LEU A 381 13.00 10.96 17.45
N SER A 382 13.30 9.70 17.70
CA SER A 382 14.21 9.24 18.76
C SER A 382 15.66 9.27 18.29
N GLN A 383 16.54 9.84 19.11
CA GLN A 383 17.98 9.79 18.84
C GLN A 383 18.59 8.39 19.03
N LYS A 384 17.88 7.50 19.70
CA LYS A 384 18.30 6.11 20.00
C LYS A 384 17.54 5.10 19.18
N PHE A 385 16.97 5.52 18.04
CA PHE A 385 16.23 4.62 17.19
C PHE A 385 17.17 3.64 16.50
N THR A 386 16.76 2.37 16.52
CA THR A 386 17.34 1.27 15.74
C THR A 386 16.18 0.47 15.18
N ASP A 387 16.16 0.28 13.89
CA ASP A 387 15.12 -0.51 13.22
C ASP A 387 15.33 -2.00 13.53
N VAL A 388 14.41 -2.61 14.26
CA VAL A 388 14.50 -4.04 14.62
C VAL A 388 14.34 -4.97 13.40
N PHE A 389 13.90 -4.45 12.26
CA PHE A 389 13.78 -5.16 10.98
C PHE A 389 14.72 -4.57 9.91
N GLU A 390 15.88 -4.02 10.30
CA GLU A 390 16.80 -3.34 9.38
C GLU A 390 17.14 -4.19 8.13
N LYS A 391 17.34 -5.49 8.32
CA LYS A 391 17.67 -6.42 7.22
C LYS A 391 16.50 -6.75 6.30
N MET A 392 15.26 -6.53 6.74
CA MET A 392 14.07 -6.80 5.93
C MET A 392 13.88 -5.70 4.90
N VAL A 393 13.84 -6.09 3.62
CA VAL A 393 13.62 -5.13 2.53
C VAL A 393 12.14 -4.72 2.43
N PRO A 394 11.86 -3.48 1.99
CA PRO A 394 10.48 -3.02 1.78
C PRO A 394 9.70 -3.90 0.81
N MET A 395 8.40 -4.04 1.01
CA MET A 395 7.50 -4.83 0.16
C MET A 395 7.56 -4.41 -1.32
N LEU A 396 7.69 -3.11 -1.58
CA LEU A 396 7.82 -2.59 -2.94
C LEU A 396 9.07 -3.12 -3.64
N VAL A 397 10.19 -3.24 -2.91
CA VAL A 397 11.43 -3.83 -3.43
C VAL A 397 11.23 -5.33 -3.66
N GLN A 398 10.60 -6.06 -2.73
CA GLN A 398 10.31 -7.49 -2.90
C GLN A 398 9.42 -7.76 -4.12
N GLN A 399 8.39 -6.95 -4.32
CA GLN A 399 7.53 -7.03 -5.51
C GLN A 399 8.33 -6.77 -6.80
N SER A 400 9.16 -5.72 -6.81
CA SER A 400 10.01 -5.41 -7.96
C SER A 400 11.01 -6.52 -8.25
N LEU A 401 11.61 -7.14 -7.23
CA LEU A 401 12.48 -8.31 -7.39
C LEU A 401 11.75 -9.52 -7.97
N SER A 402 10.52 -9.76 -7.54
CA SER A 402 9.68 -10.83 -8.09
C SER A 402 9.37 -10.60 -9.56
N ILE A 403 8.99 -9.39 -9.96
CA ILE A 403 8.73 -9.03 -11.36
C ILE A 403 10.00 -9.14 -12.20
N ALA A 404 11.14 -8.62 -11.73
CA ALA A 404 12.41 -8.72 -12.40
C ALA A 404 12.86 -10.19 -12.59
N SER A 405 12.62 -11.03 -11.58
CA SER A 405 12.87 -12.48 -11.68
C SER A 405 11.99 -13.15 -12.73
N SER A 406 10.71 -12.78 -12.82
CA SER A 406 9.80 -13.27 -13.86
C SER A 406 10.27 -12.83 -15.25
N ARG A 407 10.64 -11.56 -15.46
CA ARG A 407 11.21 -11.06 -16.74
C ARG A 407 12.49 -11.80 -17.13
N LYS A 408 13.36 -12.09 -16.14
CA LYS A 408 14.55 -12.91 -16.38
C LYS A 408 14.18 -14.31 -16.87
N ALA A 409 13.22 -14.95 -16.22
CA ALA A 409 12.73 -16.27 -16.59
C ALA A 409 12.17 -16.27 -18.01
N ASP A 410 11.39 -15.26 -18.38
CA ASP A 410 10.81 -15.12 -19.72
C ASP A 410 11.90 -14.94 -20.78
N MET A 411 12.97 -14.17 -20.49
CA MET A 411 14.11 -14.02 -21.38
C MET A 411 14.84 -15.35 -21.59
N VAL A 412 15.15 -16.05 -20.50
CA VAL A 412 15.82 -17.37 -20.56
C VAL A 412 14.97 -18.37 -21.34
N ASN A 413 13.66 -18.47 -21.02
CA ASN A 413 12.75 -19.40 -21.68
C ASN A 413 12.62 -19.12 -23.18
N ARG A 414 12.57 -17.86 -23.58
CA ARG A 414 12.53 -17.45 -24.97
C ARG A 414 13.80 -17.88 -25.73
N LEU A 415 14.99 -17.59 -25.18
CA LEU A 415 16.25 -17.95 -25.80
C LEU A 415 16.43 -19.47 -25.89
N VAL A 416 16.17 -20.18 -24.78
CA VAL A 416 16.27 -21.65 -24.75
C VAL A 416 15.19 -22.30 -25.62
N GLY A 417 13.98 -21.76 -25.63
CA GLY A 417 12.88 -22.21 -26.49
C GLY A 417 13.28 -22.15 -27.97
N SER A 418 13.83 -21.03 -28.44
CA SER A 418 14.30 -20.87 -29.83
C SER A 418 15.37 -21.89 -30.19
N LEU A 419 16.32 -22.19 -29.30
CA LEU A 419 17.36 -23.20 -29.53
C LEU A 419 16.76 -24.61 -29.66
N ARG A 420 15.78 -24.96 -28.85
CA ARG A 420 15.10 -26.26 -28.86
C ARG A 420 14.19 -26.43 -30.07
N GLU A 421 13.41 -25.39 -30.38
CA GLU A 421 12.58 -25.37 -31.60
C GLU A 421 13.45 -25.59 -32.86
N ALA A 422 14.61 -24.94 -32.90
CA ALA A 422 15.54 -25.13 -34.00
C ALA A 422 16.12 -26.56 -34.05
N THR A 423 16.39 -27.19 -32.90
CA THR A 423 16.81 -28.59 -32.84
C THR A 423 15.72 -29.52 -33.31
N ASN A 424 14.49 -29.31 -32.92
CA ASN A 424 13.32 -30.09 -33.35
C ASN A 424 13.08 -29.94 -34.84
N LEU A 425 13.19 -28.72 -35.38
CA LEU A 425 13.09 -28.46 -36.80
C LEU A 425 14.19 -29.21 -37.57
N CYS A 426 15.45 -29.11 -37.11
CA CYS A 426 16.57 -29.83 -37.71
C CYS A 426 16.32 -31.34 -37.76
N ASN A 427 15.93 -31.94 -36.62
CA ASN A 427 15.64 -33.36 -36.53
C ASN A 427 14.45 -33.76 -37.41
N GLY A 428 13.38 -32.95 -37.46
CA GLY A 428 12.23 -33.18 -38.36
C GLY A 428 12.63 -33.17 -39.83
N VAL A 429 13.47 -32.23 -40.25
CA VAL A 429 14.00 -32.18 -41.63
C VAL A 429 14.85 -33.42 -41.92
N LEU A 430 15.80 -33.77 -41.05
CA LEU A 430 16.62 -34.95 -41.22
C LEU A 430 15.81 -36.26 -41.25
N ALA A 431 14.81 -36.39 -40.37
CA ALA A 431 13.90 -37.53 -40.40
C ALA A 431 13.11 -37.61 -41.73
N SER A 432 12.64 -36.48 -42.24
CA SER A 432 11.93 -36.44 -43.54
C SER A 432 12.79 -36.87 -44.71
N LEU A 433 14.10 -36.59 -44.64
CA LEU A 433 15.10 -36.99 -45.63
C LEU A 433 15.65 -38.40 -45.36
N ASN A 434 15.22 -39.08 -44.32
CA ASN A 434 15.77 -40.37 -43.83
C ASN A 434 17.29 -40.30 -43.54
N LEU A 435 17.76 -39.17 -43.04
CA LEU A 435 19.17 -38.97 -42.70
C LEU A 435 19.40 -39.11 -41.17
N PRO A 436 20.50 -39.69 -40.73
CA PRO A 436 21.61 -40.32 -41.51
C PRO A 436 21.33 -41.73 -42.00
N ALA A 437 20.19 -42.35 -41.60
CA ALA A 437 19.88 -43.76 -41.87
C ALA A 437 20.02 -44.15 -43.36
N ALA A 438 19.65 -43.28 -44.33
CA ALA A 438 19.78 -43.54 -45.74
C ALA A 438 21.26 -43.67 -46.25
N LEU A 439 22.19 -43.03 -45.55
CA LEU A 439 23.62 -43.13 -45.84
C LEU A 439 24.27 -44.34 -45.18
N GLU A 440 23.69 -44.80 -44.05
CA GLU A 440 24.12 -46.02 -43.33
C GLU A 440 23.57 -47.27 -44.00
N ASP A 441 22.39 -47.18 -44.60
CA ASP A 441 21.65 -48.28 -45.22
C ASP A 441 22.11 -48.63 -46.63
N LEU A 442 23.27 -48.20 -47.06
CA LEU A 442 23.79 -48.50 -48.42
C LEU A 442 24.11 -49.97 -48.66
N SER A 443 24.18 -50.82 -47.61
CA SER A 443 24.39 -52.26 -47.74
C SER A 443 23.06 -53.04 -47.74
N GLY A 444 21.96 -52.53 -47.12
CA GLY A 444 20.62 -53.16 -47.13
C GLY A 444 20.46 -54.42 -46.31
N ASP A 445 21.48 -54.89 -45.66
CA ASP A 445 21.50 -56.21 -44.98
C ASP A 445 21.39 -56.08 -43.44
N SER A 446 21.49 -54.84 -42.89
CA SER A 446 21.43 -54.57 -41.42
C SER A 446 20.58 -53.36 -41.14
N VAL A 447 20.19 -53.21 -39.88
CA VAL A 447 19.53 -52.00 -39.41
C VAL A 447 20.54 -50.85 -39.27
N PRO A 448 20.24 -49.64 -39.75
CA PRO A 448 21.13 -48.50 -39.59
C PRO A 448 21.52 -48.26 -38.12
N GLN A 449 22.81 -47.93 -37.88
CA GLN A 449 23.33 -47.70 -36.53
C GLN A 449 22.60 -46.58 -35.82
N SER A 450 22.24 -45.51 -36.50
CA SER A 450 21.45 -44.42 -35.98
C SER A 450 20.07 -44.82 -35.43
N ILE A 451 19.42 -45.82 -36.04
CA ILE A 451 18.15 -46.36 -35.55
C ILE A 451 18.35 -47.22 -34.28
N LEU A 452 19.44 -48.01 -34.22
CA LEU A 452 19.82 -48.78 -33.04
C LEU A 452 20.16 -47.87 -31.86
N GLU A 453 20.84 -46.75 -32.09
CA GLU A 453 21.13 -45.75 -31.07
C GLU A 453 19.85 -45.07 -30.53
N LYS A 454 18.92 -44.71 -31.44
CA LYS A 454 17.59 -44.20 -31.09
C LYS A 454 16.77 -45.20 -30.27
N SER A 455 16.78 -46.48 -30.62
CA SER A 455 16.14 -47.55 -29.86
C SER A 455 16.72 -47.67 -28.44
N ARG A 456 18.08 -47.72 -28.35
CA ARG A 456 18.76 -47.75 -27.04
C ARG A 456 18.41 -46.54 -26.17
N ALA A 457 18.35 -45.34 -26.75
CA ALA A 457 18.01 -44.11 -26.05
C ALA A 457 16.57 -44.16 -25.47
N VAL A 458 15.61 -44.67 -26.26
CA VAL A 458 14.20 -44.84 -25.78
C VAL A 458 14.15 -45.87 -24.66
N ILE A 459 14.84 -47.01 -24.78
CA ILE A 459 14.85 -48.05 -23.73
C ILE A 459 15.50 -47.53 -22.43
N GLN A 460 16.62 -46.80 -22.53
CA GLN A 460 17.32 -46.22 -21.36
C GLN A 460 16.46 -45.21 -20.60
N GLN A 461 15.56 -44.50 -21.29
CA GLN A 461 14.65 -43.54 -20.69
C GLN A 461 13.37 -44.16 -20.16
N GLY A 462 13.24 -45.47 -20.08
CA GLY A 462 12.11 -46.22 -19.53
C GLY A 462 11.07 -46.67 -20.56
N GLY A 463 11.28 -46.40 -21.84
CA GLY A 463 10.44 -46.88 -22.93
C GLY A 463 8.97 -46.44 -22.84
N LEU A 464 8.10 -47.19 -23.49
CA LEU A 464 6.67 -46.89 -23.57
C LEU A 464 5.98 -46.83 -22.21
N ASN A 465 6.29 -47.76 -21.30
CA ASN A 465 5.69 -47.83 -19.99
C ASN A 465 5.85 -46.56 -19.17
N SER A 466 7.02 -45.88 -19.30
CA SER A 466 7.30 -44.63 -18.60
C SER A 466 6.33 -43.51 -19.02
N ILE A 467 6.05 -43.37 -20.30
CA ILE A 467 5.13 -42.36 -20.83
C ILE A 467 3.68 -42.71 -20.48
N GLU A 468 3.28 -43.98 -20.62
CA GLU A 468 1.92 -44.43 -20.30
C GLU A 468 1.56 -44.18 -18.84
N GLN A 469 2.47 -44.44 -17.92
CA GLN A 469 2.23 -44.19 -16.50
C GLN A 469 2.07 -42.69 -16.22
N LEU A 470 2.90 -41.85 -16.87
CA LEU A 470 2.80 -40.41 -16.71
C LEU A 470 1.47 -39.85 -17.24
N ILE A 471 1.04 -40.27 -18.42
CA ILE A 471 -0.24 -39.85 -19.04
C ILE A 471 -1.46 -40.33 -18.22
N LYS A 472 -1.34 -41.51 -17.61
CA LYS A 472 -2.44 -42.08 -16.78
C LYS A 472 -2.70 -41.29 -15.50
N ASP A 473 -1.67 -40.74 -14.89
CA ASP A 473 -1.73 -40.04 -13.61
C ASP A 473 -2.21 -38.57 -13.76
N LEU A 474 -2.07 -37.96 -14.96
CA LEU A 474 -2.41 -36.54 -15.20
C LEU A 474 -3.87 -36.16 -14.84
N PRO A 475 -4.92 -36.95 -15.23
CA PRO A 475 -6.30 -36.59 -14.92
C PRO A 475 -6.61 -36.52 -13.42
N GLU A 476 -6.04 -37.39 -12.60
CA GLU A 476 -6.25 -37.42 -11.16
C GLU A 476 -5.64 -36.18 -10.50
N LEU A 477 -4.41 -35.83 -10.89
CA LEU A 477 -3.71 -34.64 -10.39
C LEU A 477 -4.42 -33.33 -10.80
N LEU A 478 -4.91 -33.27 -12.04
CA LEU A 478 -5.71 -32.14 -12.53
C LEU A 478 -7.01 -31.99 -11.73
N GLN A 479 -7.72 -33.09 -11.50
CA GLN A 479 -8.99 -33.07 -10.77
C GLN A 479 -8.78 -32.57 -9.33
N ARG A 480 -7.75 -33.06 -8.64
CA ARG A 480 -7.39 -32.62 -7.29
C ARG A 480 -7.13 -31.10 -7.22
N ASN A 481 -6.39 -30.56 -8.20
CA ASN A 481 -6.08 -29.12 -8.24
C ASN A 481 -7.35 -28.28 -8.50
N ARG A 482 -8.26 -28.75 -9.34
CA ARG A 482 -9.55 -28.10 -9.57
C ARG A 482 -10.41 -28.07 -8.31
N GLU A 483 -10.48 -29.18 -7.58
CA GLU A 483 -11.25 -29.29 -6.34
C GLU A 483 -10.74 -28.30 -5.27
N ILE A 484 -9.43 -28.20 -5.07
CA ILE A 484 -8.83 -27.25 -4.11
C ILE A 484 -9.17 -25.80 -4.50
N LEU A 485 -9.06 -25.45 -5.78
CA LEU A 485 -9.37 -24.12 -6.28
C LEU A 485 -10.85 -23.78 -6.13
N ASP A 486 -11.74 -24.69 -6.52
CA ASP A 486 -13.19 -24.47 -6.46
C ASP A 486 -13.68 -24.39 -5.01
N GLU A 487 -13.13 -25.19 -4.09
CA GLU A 487 -13.40 -25.07 -2.66
C GLU A 487 -12.93 -23.73 -2.09
N SER A 488 -11.74 -23.28 -2.48
CA SER A 488 -11.19 -21.98 -2.07
C SER A 488 -12.08 -20.82 -2.49
N LEU A 489 -12.58 -20.83 -3.72
CA LEU A 489 -13.49 -19.81 -4.23
C LEU A 489 -14.87 -19.89 -3.60
N LYS A 490 -15.33 -21.10 -3.28
CA LYS A 490 -16.62 -21.32 -2.62
C LYS A 490 -16.67 -20.70 -1.23
N ILE A 491 -15.65 -20.87 -0.39
CA ILE A 491 -15.64 -20.29 0.96
C ILE A 491 -15.69 -18.75 0.94
N LEU A 492 -15.09 -18.10 -0.08
CA LEU A 492 -15.20 -16.66 -0.29
C LEU A 492 -16.63 -16.25 -0.66
N ASN A 493 -17.27 -17.01 -1.55
CA ASN A 493 -18.64 -16.74 -2.01
C ASN A 493 -19.67 -16.93 -0.88
N ASP A 494 -19.53 -17.96 -0.05
CA ASP A 494 -20.43 -18.25 1.07
C ASP A 494 -20.34 -17.14 2.14
N GLU A 495 -19.14 -16.61 2.41
CA GLU A 495 -18.99 -15.47 3.35
C GLU A 495 -19.55 -14.18 2.78
N GLU A 496 -19.31 -13.90 1.50
CA GLU A 496 -19.87 -12.71 0.85
C GLU A 496 -21.40 -12.74 0.80
N ALA A 497 -22.00 -13.89 0.51
CA ALA A 497 -23.47 -14.06 0.54
C ALA A 497 -24.02 -13.70 1.93
N THR A 498 -23.35 -14.19 2.99
CA THR A 498 -23.72 -13.88 4.37
C THR A 498 -23.56 -12.39 4.71
N ASP A 499 -22.47 -11.74 4.24
CA ASP A 499 -22.25 -10.29 4.44
C ASP A 499 -23.35 -9.47 3.74
N ASN A 500 -23.72 -9.85 2.52
CA ASN A 500 -24.76 -9.18 1.74
C ASN A 500 -26.14 -9.32 2.38
N GLU A 501 -26.49 -10.48 2.94
CA GLU A 501 -27.74 -10.68 3.68
C GLU A 501 -27.81 -9.78 4.92
N LEU A 502 -26.73 -9.71 5.70
CA LEU A 502 -26.66 -8.87 6.89
C LEU A 502 -26.65 -7.38 6.54
N ARG A 503 -26.01 -7.00 5.46
CA ARG A 503 -26.02 -5.65 4.91
C ARG A 503 -27.42 -5.22 4.47
N ALA A 504 -28.17 -6.09 3.81
CA ALA A 504 -29.57 -5.88 3.48
C ALA A 504 -30.46 -5.73 4.72
N LYS A 505 -30.19 -6.54 5.76
CA LYS A 505 -30.95 -6.54 7.02
C LYS A 505 -30.72 -5.30 7.88
N PHE A 506 -29.47 -4.84 8.03
CA PHE A 506 -29.09 -3.76 8.96
C PHE A 506 -28.79 -2.43 8.26
N SER A 507 -28.76 -2.39 6.93
CA SER A 507 -28.55 -1.20 6.09
C SER A 507 -27.38 -0.33 6.57
N GLN A 508 -27.60 0.93 6.87
CA GLN A 508 -26.54 1.87 7.29
C GLN A 508 -25.83 1.51 8.62
N ARG A 509 -26.44 0.66 9.44
CA ARG A 509 -25.82 0.18 10.69
C ARG A 509 -24.78 -0.90 10.45
N TRP A 510 -24.75 -1.51 9.23
CA TRP A 510 -23.76 -2.48 8.81
C TRP A 510 -22.60 -1.78 8.10
N ASN A 511 -21.68 -1.18 8.86
CA ASN A 511 -20.69 -0.23 8.39
C ASN A 511 -19.32 -0.83 8.04
N ARG A 512 -19.17 -2.15 7.98
CA ARG A 512 -17.91 -2.80 7.56
C ARG A 512 -17.73 -2.76 6.05
N THR A 513 -16.48 -2.86 5.58
CA THR A 513 -16.16 -2.94 4.14
C THR A 513 -16.88 -4.13 3.50
N PRO A 514 -17.53 -3.97 2.32
CA PRO A 514 -18.16 -5.09 1.62
C PRO A 514 -17.18 -6.22 1.33
N SER A 515 -17.58 -7.46 1.62
CA SER A 515 -16.75 -8.65 1.37
C SER A 515 -16.42 -8.80 -0.12
N GLY A 516 -17.34 -8.42 -1.01
CA GLY A 516 -17.11 -8.44 -2.45
C GLY A 516 -15.95 -7.56 -2.91
N ASP A 517 -15.79 -6.36 -2.30
CA ASP A 517 -14.67 -5.46 -2.63
C ASP A 517 -13.34 -6.00 -2.11
N LEU A 518 -13.36 -6.56 -0.91
CA LEU A 518 -12.17 -7.14 -0.28
C LEU A 518 -11.66 -8.39 -1.03
N TYR A 519 -12.58 -9.18 -1.61
CA TYR A 519 -12.24 -10.44 -2.28
C TYR A 519 -11.88 -10.29 -3.77
N LYS A 520 -11.99 -9.09 -4.37
CA LYS A 520 -11.63 -8.85 -5.78
C LYS A 520 -10.21 -9.33 -6.13
N PRO A 521 -9.16 -9.02 -5.34
CA PRO A 521 -7.81 -9.50 -5.62
C PRO A 521 -7.70 -11.02 -5.57
N LEU A 522 -8.33 -11.67 -4.58
CA LEU A 522 -8.31 -13.13 -4.43
C LEU A 522 -9.04 -13.83 -5.58
N ARG A 523 -10.16 -13.26 -6.04
CA ARG A 523 -10.87 -13.80 -7.20
C ARG A 523 -10.08 -13.66 -8.51
N ALA A 524 -9.36 -12.55 -8.66
CA ALA A 524 -8.45 -12.37 -9.80
C ALA A 524 -7.31 -13.40 -9.76
N GLU A 525 -6.71 -13.64 -8.59
CA GLU A 525 -5.69 -14.67 -8.38
C GLU A 525 -6.25 -16.08 -8.67
N GLY A 526 -7.44 -16.41 -8.17
CA GLY A 526 -8.14 -17.67 -8.47
C GLY A 526 -8.49 -17.84 -9.95
N GLY A 527 -8.86 -16.75 -10.63
CA GLY A 527 -9.08 -16.72 -12.08
C GLY A 527 -7.80 -17.03 -12.86
N ASN A 528 -6.67 -16.53 -12.41
CA ASN A 528 -5.36 -16.82 -13.00
C ASN A 528 -5.01 -18.31 -12.84
N PHE A 529 -5.24 -18.91 -11.67
CA PHE A 529 -5.02 -20.33 -11.46
C PHE A 529 -5.92 -21.19 -12.36
N ARG A 530 -7.17 -20.79 -12.56
CA ARG A 530 -8.07 -21.48 -13.49
C ARG A 530 -7.55 -21.44 -14.93
N ASN A 531 -7.08 -20.30 -15.39
CA ASN A 531 -6.46 -20.16 -16.71
C ASN A 531 -5.19 -21.02 -16.86
N ILE A 532 -4.40 -21.17 -15.80
CA ILE A 532 -3.23 -22.06 -15.78
C ILE A 532 -3.68 -23.52 -15.95
N LEU A 533 -4.68 -23.97 -15.20
CA LEU A 533 -5.23 -25.32 -15.30
C LEU A 533 -5.81 -25.61 -16.69
N ASP A 534 -6.53 -24.66 -17.29
CA ASP A 534 -7.11 -24.84 -18.62
C ASP A 534 -6.05 -24.92 -19.72
N LYS A 535 -4.96 -24.15 -19.61
CA LYS A 535 -3.79 -24.27 -20.52
C LYS A 535 -3.05 -25.59 -20.35
N ALA A 536 -2.91 -26.07 -19.11
CA ALA A 536 -2.30 -27.36 -18.84
C ALA A 536 -3.11 -28.50 -19.49
N VAL A 537 -4.46 -28.44 -19.41
CA VAL A 537 -5.33 -29.42 -20.09
C VAL A 537 -5.12 -29.41 -21.59
N GLN A 538 -4.99 -28.24 -22.23
CA GLN A 538 -4.73 -28.15 -23.66
C GLN A 538 -3.36 -28.75 -24.03
N ALA A 539 -2.33 -28.49 -23.24
CA ALA A 539 -1.00 -29.07 -23.44
C ALA A 539 -1.03 -30.60 -23.27
N ASP A 540 -1.69 -31.10 -22.23
CA ASP A 540 -1.85 -32.56 -21.99
C ASP A 540 -2.57 -33.25 -23.14
N GLN A 541 -3.57 -32.61 -23.75
CA GLN A 541 -4.30 -33.13 -24.89
C GLN A 541 -3.38 -33.27 -26.13
N VAL A 542 -2.56 -32.26 -26.42
CA VAL A 542 -1.60 -32.29 -27.52
C VAL A 542 -0.57 -33.42 -27.31
N VAL A 543 -0.06 -33.57 -26.09
CA VAL A 543 0.87 -34.66 -25.73
C VAL A 543 0.24 -36.02 -25.96
N LYS A 544 -1.03 -36.18 -25.56
CA LYS A 544 -1.78 -37.42 -25.70
C LYS A 544 -2.08 -37.78 -27.18
N GLU A 545 -2.44 -36.78 -27.96
CA GLU A 545 -2.68 -36.98 -29.41
C GLU A 545 -1.36 -37.37 -30.12
N ARG A 546 -0.27 -36.75 -29.78
CA ARG A 546 1.05 -37.09 -30.36
C ARG A 546 1.52 -38.48 -29.92
N TYR A 547 1.30 -38.84 -28.66
CA TYR A 547 1.56 -40.19 -28.17
C TYR A 547 0.77 -41.22 -28.97
N ASN A 548 -0.53 -41.01 -29.13
CA ASN A 548 -1.40 -41.95 -29.86
C ASN A 548 -0.97 -42.13 -31.32
N SER A 549 -0.44 -41.08 -31.97
CA SER A 549 0.03 -41.11 -33.36
C SER A 549 1.31 -41.89 -33.55
N HIS A 550 2.11 -42.08 -32.51
CA HIS A 550 3.46 -42.68 -32.62
C HIS A 550 3.64 -43.92 -31.75
N CYS A 551 2.65 -44.31 -30.93
CA CYS A 551 2.77 -45.40 -29.95
C CYS A 551 3.19 -46.74 -30.53
N GLU A 552 2.70 -47.09 -31.71
CA GLU A 552 3.05 -48.37 -32.39
C GLU A 552 4.55 -48.37 -32.77
N MET A 553 5.08 -47.28 -33.32
CA MET A 553 6.47 -47.18 -33.70
C MET A 553 7.40 -47.02 -32.48
N ILE A 554 6.94 -46.35 -31.43
CA ILE A 554 7.67 -46.30 -30.14
C ILE A 554 7.72 -47.71 -29.52
N ALA A 555 6.65 -48.45 -29.55
CA ALA A 555 6.61 -49.83 -29.09
C ALA A 555 7.61 -50.71 -29.86
N LEU A 556 7.70 -50.48 -31.17
CA LEU A 556 8.69 -51.20 -32.02
C LEU A 556 10.13 -50.85 -31.64
N LEU A 557 10.42 -49.55 -31.36
CA LEU A 557 11.76 -49.11 -30.89
C LEU A 557 12.12 -49.69 -29.53
N CYS A 558 11.14 -50.07 -28.70
CA CYS A 558 11.39 -50.71 -27.37
C CYS A 558 11.68 -52.21 -27.46
N LYS A 559 11.56 -52.81 -28.64
CA LYS A 559 11.82 -54.24 -28.80
C LYS A 559 13.30 -54.56 -28.83
N PRO A 560 13.69 -55.83 -28.51
CA PRO A 560 15.07 -56.29 -28.71
C PRO A 560 15.56 -56.13 -30.15
N GLU A 561 16.83 -55.94 -30.33
CA GLU A 561 17.46 -55.67 -31.62
C GLU A 561 17.09 -56.71 -32.72
N ASN A 562 17.03 -57.98 -32.37
CA ASN A 562 16.62 -59.07 -33.29
C ASN A 562 15.16 -58.94 -33.78
N GLU A 563 14.23 -58.52 -32.90
CA GLU A 563 12.84 -58.31 -33.28
C GLU A 563 12.67 -57.02 -34.11
N LEU A 564 13.41 -55.96 -33.73
CA LEU A 564 13.47 -54.72 -34.50
C LEU A 564 13.99 -54.96 -35.91
N CYS A 565 15.07 -55.76 -36.06
CA CYS A 565 15.61 -56.18 -37.34
C CYS A 565 14.63 -56.95 -38.19
N ALA A 566 13.86 -57.87 -37.57
CA ALA A 566 12.83 -58.68 -38.25
C ALA A 566 11.62 -57.86 -38.76
N ALA A 567 11.32 -56.76 -38.08
CA ALA A 567 10.20 -55.86 -38.41
C ALA A 567 10.54 -54.88 -39.56
N ILE A 568 11.80 -54.66 -39.86
CA ILE A 568 12.23 -53.77 -40.92
C ILE A 568 12.41 -54.55 -42.22
N PRO A 569 11.68 -54.23 -43.33
CA PRO A 569 11.75 -54.96 -44.56
C PRO A 569 13.17 -54.98 -45.15
N SER A 570 13.62 -56.12 -45.63
CA SER A 570 14.92 -56.22 -46.39
C SER A 570 14.79 -55.65 -47.78
N ALA A 571 15.76 -54.86 -48.23
CA ALA A 571 15.81 -54.31 -49.56
C ALA A 571 17.25 -54.36 -50.11
N ASN A 572 17.39 -54.39 -51.42
CA ASN A 572 18.71 -54.39 -52.07
C ASN A 572 19.07 -52.94 -52.51
N PRO A 573 19.83 -52.20 -51.73
CA PRO A 573 20.08 -50.81 -51.97
C PRO A 573 21.30 -50.57 -52.91
N ALA A 574 21.57 -49.28 -53.14
CA ALA A 574 22.54 -48.79 -54.03
C ALA A 574 24.00 -48.94 -53.50
N LYS A 575 24.52 -50.18 -53.41
CA LYS A 575 25.94 -50.45 -53.03
C LYS A 575 26.96 -49.68 -53.87
N THR A 576 26.58 -49.27 -55.08
CA THR A 576 27.44 -48.49 -56.05
C THR A 576 27.68 -47.04 -55.56
N LEU A 577 26.89 -46.50 -54.61
CA LEU A 577 27.03 -45.14 -54.09
C LEU A 577 27.98 -45.07 -52.88
N GLN A 578 28.39 -46.19 -52.34
CA GLN A 578 29.28 -46.27 -51.21
C GLN A 578 30.64 -45.61 -51.54
N GLY A 579 31.00 -44.49 -50.82
CA GLY A 579 32.23 -43.75 -51.12
C GLY A 579 32.11 -42.68 -52.21
N SER A 580 30.94 -42.43 -52.79
CA SER A 580 30.71 -41.29 -53.68
C SER A 580 30.93 -39.94 -53.02
N GLU A 581 31.32 -38.93 -53.82
CA GLU A 581 31.56 -37.57 -53.31
C GLU A 581 30.34 -37.01 -52.68
N VAL A 582 29.14 -37.20 -53.19
CA VAL A 582 27.85 -36.75 -52.65
C VAL A 582 27.59 -37.33 -51.22
N VAL A 583 27.88 -38.61 -50.97
CA VAL A 583 27.78 -39.27 -49.69
C VAL A 583 28.78 -38.69 -48.71
N ASN A 584 30.01 -38.36 -49.11
CA ASN A 584 31.03 -37.74 -48.26
C ASN A 584 30.66 -36.30 -47.91
N VAL A 585 30.11 -35.53 -48.85
CA VAL A 585 29.62 -34.18 -48.64
C VAL A 585 28.46 -34.20 -47.63
N LEU A 586 27.45 -35.05 -47.78
CA LEU A 586 26.33 -35.24 -46.88
C LEU A 586 26.80 -35.60 -45.48
N LYS A 587 27.75 -36.53 -45.33
CA LYS A 587 28.34 -36.88 -44.01
C LYS A 587 29.03 -35.70 -43.34
N ALA A 588 29.76 -34.86 -44.08
CA ALA A 588 30.42 -33.68 -43.57
C ALA A 588 29.38 -32.64 -43.09
N GLN A 589 28.31 -32.42 -43.87
CA GLN A 589 27.21 -31.52 -43.51
C GLN A 589 26.44 -32.00 -42.29
N LEU A 590 26.21 -33.31 -42.14
CA LEU A 590 25.60 -33.88 -40.92
C LEU A 590 26.50 -33.66 -39.70
N ALA A 591 27.82 -33.90 -39.84
CA ALA A 591 28.75 -33.63 -38.74
C ALA A 591 28.78 -32.15 -38.34
N GLN A 592 28.61 -31.23 -39.29
CA GLN A 592 28.47 -29.79 -39.00
C GLN A 592 27.17 -29.48 -38.24
N LEU A 593 26.05 -30.10 -38.60
CA LEU A 593 24.80 -29.96 -37.85
C LEU A 593 24.94 -30.50 -36.43
N ASP A 594 25.65 -31.59 -36.23
CA ASP A 594 25.87 -32.15 -34.88
C ASP A 594 26.77 -31.25 -34.04
N GLU A 595 27.72 -30.53 -34.65
CA GLU A 595 28.52 -29.50 -33.98
C GLU A 595 27.63 -28.32 -33.54
N ILE A 596 26.76 -27.82 -34.44
CA ILE A 596 25.81 -26.75 -34.14
C ILE A 596 24.88 -27.15 -33.00
N LYS A 597 24.46 -28.41 -32.91
CA LYS A 597 23.66 -28.92 -31.78
C LYS A 597 24.44 -28.97 -30.47
N ARG A 598 25.70 -29.37 -30.49
CA ARG A 598 26.58 -29.36 -29.30
C ARG A 598 26.82 -27.95 -28.77
N ASP A 599 27.06 -26.99 -29.67
CA ASP A 599 27.17 -25.58 -29.31
C ASP A 599 25.89 -25.06 -28.61
N ARG A 600 24.70 -25.54 -29.02
CA ARG A 600 23.45 -25.20 -28.39
C ARG A 600 23.34 -25.70 -26.96
N GLU A 601 23.77 -26.93 -26.70
CA GLU A 601 23.75 -27.49 -25.34
C GLU A 601 24.64 -26.67 -24.40
N ILE A 602 25.82 -26.26 -24.89
CA ILE A 602 26.71 -25.37 -24.13
C ILE A 602 26.06 -24.01 -23.91
N LEU A 603 25.51 -23.42 -24.95
CA LEU A 603 24.87 -22.10 -24.91
C LEU A 603 23.63 -22.10 -24.00
N GLU A 604 22.82 -23.15 -24.01
CA GLU A 604 21.70 -23.33 -23.10
C GLU A 604 22.15 -23.39 -21.62
N GLY A 605 23.27 -24.10 -21.38
CA GLY A 605 23.87 -24.16 -20.03
C GLY A 605 24.35 -22.79 -19.54
N GLU A 606 25.05 -22.05 -20.41
CA GLU A 606 25.55 -20.70 -20.10
C GLU A 606 24.39 -19.72 -19.82
N ILE A 607 23.35 -19.69 -20.69
CA ILE A 607 22.17 -18.83 -20.52
C ILE A 607 21.49 -19.09 -19.19
N LYS A 608 21.33 -20.35 -18.77
CA LYS A 608 20.71 -20.72 -17.50
C LYS A 608 21.58 -20.39 -16.29
N ALA A 609 22.90 -20.37 -16.44
CA ALA A 609 23.86 -20.10 -15.36
C ALA A 609 23.97 -18.61 -15.01
N VAL A 610 23.46 -17.68 -15.82
CA VAL A 610 23.56 -16.23 -15.57
C VAL A 610 22.80 -15.86 -14.29
N THR A 611 23.51 -15.30 -13.31
CA THR A 611 22.94 -14.78 -12.08
C THR A 611 23.28 -13.30 -11.89
N PHE A 612 22.35 -12.53 -11.34
CA PHE A 612 22.54 -11.14 -10.94
C PHE A 612 21.53 -10.75 -9.88
N ASP A 613 21.87 -9.77 -9.04
CA ASP A 613 21.02 -9.24 -7.99
C ASP A 613 20.60 -7.79 -8.31
N MET A 614 19.30 -7.52 -8.21
CA MET A 614 18.70 -6.21 -8.44
C MET A 614 18.40 -5.45 -7.13
N THR A 615 18.60 -6.06 -5.97
CA THR A 615 18.21 -5.52 -4.66
C THR A 615 18.80 -4.13 -4.44
N THR A 616 20.12 -3.97 -4.63
CA THR A 616 20.79 -2.69 -4.44
C THR A 616 20.29 -1.62 -5.40
N LYS A 617 20.01 -1.97 -6.65
CA LYS A 617 19.50 -1.02 -7.65
C LYS A 617 18.10 -0.52 -7.28
N PHE A 618 17.22 -1.42 -6.86
CA PHE A 618 15.86 -1.07 -6.44
C PHE A 618 15.84 -0.27 -5.14
N LEU A 619 16.66 -0.63 -4.15
CA LEU A 619 16.82 0.16 -2.92
C LEU A 619 17.36 1.56 -3.20
N THR A 620 18.34 1.69 -4.11
CA THR A 620 18.88 2.99 -4.50
C THR A 620 17.84 3.86 -5.20
N ALA A 621 17.09 3.30 -6.14
CA ALA A 621 15.99 4.00 -6.82
C ALA A 621 14.91 4.44 -5.83
N LEU A 622 14.50 3.56 -4.91
CA LEU A 622 13.51 3.89 -3.88
C LEU A 622 14.00 5.02 -2.96
N ALA A 623 15.28 5.00 -2.59
CA ALA A 623 15.86 6.03 -1.71
C ALA A 623 16.05 7.39 -2.39
N GLN A 624 16.33 7.42 -3.71
CA GLN A 624 16.58 8.65 -4.47
C GLN A 624 15.28 9.28 -4.99
N ASP A 625 14.42 8.46 -5.58
CA ASP A 625 13.25 8.92 -6.32
C ASP A 625 11.92 8.71 -5.55
N GLY A 626 11.94 7.99 -4.43
CA GLY A 626 10.74 7.58 -3.68
C GLY A 626 9.85 6.57 -4.43
N ALA A 627 10.27 6.09 -5.60
CA ALA A 627 9.56 5.14 -6.45
C ALA A 627 10.54 4.24 -7.21
N ILE A 628 10.09 3.06 -7.62
CA ILE A 628 10.89 2.12 -8.42
C ILE A 628 10.28 2.02 -9.81
N ASN A 629 11.02 2.44 -10.83
CA ASN A 629 10.70 2.09 -12.21
C ASN A 629 11.30 0.71 -12.53
N GLU A 630 10.56 -0.33 -12.11
CA GLU A 630 11.01 -1.73 -12.23
C GLU A 630 11.30 -2.10 -13.68
N GLU A 631 10.42 -1.70 -14.59
CA GLU A 631 10.51 -2.07 -16.01
C GLU A 631 11.81 -1.55 -16.65
N ALA A 632 12.13 -0.27 -16.47
CA ALA A 632 13.32 0.32 -17.04
C ALA A 632 14.61 -0.28 -16.45
N LEU A 633 14.64 -0.50 -15.13
CA LEU A 633 15.81 -1.01 -14.43
C LEU A 633 16.07 -2.49 -14.75
N SER A 634 15.02 -3.32 -14.78
CA SER A 634 15.16 -4.75 -15.06
C SER A 634 15.46 -5.02 -16.53
N THR A 635 14.79 -4.32 -17.47
CA THR A 635 15.05 -4.46 -18.90
C THR A 635 16.48 -4.06 -19.23
N GLY A 636 16.95 -2.91 -18.73
CA GLY A 636 18.33 -2.46 -18.96
C GLY A 636 19.39 -3.43 -18.43
N GLU A 637 19.16 -4.07 -17.29
CA GLU A 637 20.07 -5.10 -16.77
C GLU A 637 20.02 -6.38 -17.60
N LEU A 638 18.81 -6.82 -18.00
CA LEU A 638 18.65 -8.00 -18.87
C LEU A 638 19.32 -7.80 -20.22
N ASP A 639 19.17 -6.67 -20.87
CA ASP A 639 19.83 -6.35 -22.12
C ASP A 639 21.36 -6.37 -21.99
N THR A 640 21.87 -5.86 -20.87
CA THR A 640 23.30 -5.86 -20.58
C THR A 640 23.83 -7.29 -20.40
N ARG A 641 23.10 -8.17 -19.68
CA ARG A 641 23.55 -9.53 -19.36
C ARG A 641 23.29 -10.53 -20.48
N TYR A 642 22.17 -10.41 -21.20
CA TYR A 642 21.75 -11.39 -22.19
C TYR A 642 21.96 -10.94 -23.63
N GLY A 643 22.38 -9.69 -23.91
CA GLY A 643 22.56 -9.17 -25.25
C GLY A 643 23.54 -9.98 -26.10
N ALA A 644 24.70 -10.36 -25.53
CA ALA A 644 25.70 -11.21 -26.19
C ALA A 644 25.16 -12.61 -26.47
N TYR A 645 24.41 -13.19 -25.52
CA TYR A 645 23.78 -14.51 -25.73
C TYR A 645 22.71 -14.49 -26.81
N THR A 646 21.93 -13.43 -26.87
CA THR A 646 20.91 -13.22 -27.92
C THR A 646 21.57 -13.22 -29.32
N GLN A 647 22.72 -12.56 -29.49
CA GLN A 647 23.47 -12.55 -30.75
C GLN A 647 24.01 -13.94 -31.08
N ARG A 648 24.60 -14.65 -30.11
CA ARG A 648 25.11 -16.02 -30.31
C ARG A 648 23.98 -16.99 -30.68
N VAL A 649 22.82 -16.90 -30.05
CA VAL A 649 21.63 -17.69 -30.42
C VAL A 649 21.24 -17.42 -31.86
N GLN A 650 21.11 -16.16 -32.26
CA GLN A 650 20.76 -15.80 -33.64
C GLN A 650 21.79 -16.33 -34.67
N GLN A 651 23.09 -16.28 -34.37
CA GLN A 651 24.13 -16.79 -35.23
C GLN A 651 24.03 -18.32 -35.36
N ASN A 652 23.82 -19.04 -34.26
CA ASN A 652 23.67 -20.51 -34.29
C ASN A 652 22.45 -20.93 -35.11
N LEU A 653 21.32 -20.19 -35.00
CA LEU A 653 20.10 -20.45 -35.79
C LEU A 653 20.35 -20.26 -37.28
N ARG A 654 21.02 -19.17 -37.69
CA ARG A 654 21.40 -18.92 -39.08
C ARG A 654 22.34 -19.99 -39.62
N SER A 655 23.36 -20.36 -38.85
CA SER A 655 24.29 -21.42 -39.27
C SER A 655 23.58 -22.74 -39.53
N GLN A 656 22.56 -23.09 -38.76
CA GLN A 656 21.72 -24.27 -39.02
C GLN A 656 20.92 -24.13 -40.31
N GLU A 657 20.27 -22.98 -40.51
CA GLU A 657 19.45 -22.73 -41.70
C GLU A 657 20.26 -22.89 -42.96
N ASP A 658 21.45 -22.29 -43.01
CA ASP A 658 22.39 -22.38 -44.11
C ASP A 658 22.84 -23.83 -44.34
N THR A 659 23.21 -24.56 -43.29
CA THR A 659 23.65 -25.95 -43.38
C THR A 659 22.51 -26.89 -43.79
N LEU A 660 21.27 -26.68 -43.29
CA LEU A 660 20.12 -27.47 -43.72
C LEU A 660 19.77 -27.27 -45.19
N ALA A 661 19.87 -26.05 -45.73
CA ALA A 661 19.68 -25.76 -47.14
C ALA A 661 20.70 -26.52 -47.99
N GLN A 662 21.98 -26.58 -47.57
CA GLN A 662 23.02 -27.35 -48.22
C GLN A 662 22.72 -28.86 -48.15
N VAL A 663 22.30 -29.39 -47.01
CA VAL A 663 21.89 -30.80 -46.84
C VAL A 663 20.76 -31.16 -47.78
N GLN A 664 19.73 -30.30 -47.88
CA GLN A 664 18.59 -30.54 -48.77
C GLN A 664 19.02 -30.60 -50.24
N THR A 665 19.94 -29.71 -50.67
CA THR A 665 20.48 -29.68 -52.01
C THR A 665 21.27 -30.95 -52.29
N SER A 666 22.24 -31.30 -51.45
CA SER A 666 23.08 -32.51 -51.61
C SER A 666 22.23 -33.80 -51.50
N HIS A 667 21.13 -33.78 -50.70
CA HIS A 667 20.22 -34.90 -50.65
C HIS A 667 19.41 -35.07 -51.94
N GLN A 668 19.02 -33.99 -52.64
CA GLN A 668 18.37 -34.07 -53.95
C GLN A 668 19.29 -34.74 -54.98
N GLU A 669 20.58 -34.40 -55.03
CA GLU A 669 21.60 -35.06 -55.88
C GLU A 669 21.73 -36.52 -55.47
N PHE A 670 21.82 -36.86 -54.19
CA PHE A 670 21.87 -38.24 -53.70
C PHE A 670 20.63 -39.03 -54.11
N ALA A 671 19.44 -38.47 -54.00
CA ALA A 671 18.17 -39.11 -54.35
C ALA A 671 18.06 -39.35 -55.85
N ALA A 672 18.60 -38.45 -56.72
CA ALA A 672 18.65 -38.61 -58.16
C ALA A 672 19.57 -39.75 -58.60
N LEU A 673 20.65 -40.01 -57.84
CA LEU A 673 21.58 -41.09 -58.11
C LEU A 673 21.10 -42.45 -57.54
N LYS A 674 20.14 -42.45 -56.59
CA LYS A 674 19.60 -43.64 -55.93
C LYS A 674 18.57 -44.30 -56.85
N GLN A 675 18.82 -45.55 -57.26
CA GLN A 675 17.78 -46.36 -57.91
C GLN A 675 16.78 -46.84 -56.89
N SER A 676 15.50 -46.46 -57.00
CA SER A 676 14.43 -46.87 -56.08
C SER A 676 13.55 -47.97 -56.70
N ASN A 677 13.18 -48.96 -55.86
CA ASN A 677 12.13 -49.96 -56.16
C ASN A 677 11.06 -49.93 -55.03
N ALA A 678 9.93 -50.65 -55.17
CA ALA A 678 8.88 -50.64 -54.22
C ALA A 678 9.31 -51.14 -52.81
N GLU A 679 10.22 -52.10 -52.74
CA GLU A 679 10.73 -52.69 -51.51
C GLU A 679 11.67 -51.69 -50.77
N ALA A 680 12.54 -51.00 -51.50
CA ALA A 680 13.43 -49.99 -50.99
C ALA A 680 12.62 -48.77 -50.44
N ASN A 681 11.56 -48.37 -51.13
CA ASN A 681 10.70 -47.28 -50.69
C ASN A 681 9.94 -47.65 -49.41
N HIS A 682 9.41 -48.88 -49.28
CA HIS A 682 8.74 -49.36 -48.10
C HIS A 682 9.66 -49.44 -46.87
N ARG A 683 10.89 -49.93 -47.09
CA ARG A 683 11.93 -49.93 -46.03
C ARG A 683 12.26 -48.52 -45.58
N GLU A 684 12.45 -47.60 -46.51
CA GLU A 684 12.72 -46.19 -46.23
C GLU A 684 11.58 -45.53 -45.43
N GLU A 685 10.32 -45.85 -45.76
CA GLU A 685 9.17 -45.33 -45.02
C GLU A 685 9.12 -45.84 -43.58
N VAL A 686 9.45 -47.10 -43.35
CA VAL A 686 9.54 -47.67 -41.98
C VAL A 686 10.65 -46.99 -41.18
N LEU A 687 11.84 -46.80 -41.76
CA LEU A 687 12.96 -46.12 -41.11
C LEU A 687 12.63 -44.67 -40.75
N LYS A 688 11.94 -43.94 -41.64
CA LYS A 688 11.45 -42.57 -41.39
C LYS A 688 10.46 -42.54 -40.24
N LYS A 689 9.51 -43.48 -40.17
CA LYS A 689 8.53 -43.60 -39.10
C LYS A 689 9.21 -43.90 -37.75
N LEU A 690 10.21 -44.75 -37.71
CA LEU A 690 11.00 -45.07 -36.53
C LEU A 690 11.82 -43.85 -36.05
N ALA A 691 12.46 -43.11 -36.96
CA ALA A 691 13.16 -41.88 -36.59
C ALA A 691 12.23 -40.82 -36.04
N SER A 692 11.08 -40.60 -36.69
CA SER A 692 10.05 -39.66 -36.22
C SER A 692 9.44 -40.08 -34.86
N ALA A 693 9.24 -41.38 -34.64
CA ALA A 693 8.75 -41.92 -33.39
C ALA A 693 9.73 -41.66 -32.23
N HIS A 694 11.03 -41.84 -32.43
CA HIS A 694 12.05 -41.49 -31.46
C HIS A 694 12.01 -40.00 -31.11
N ASP A 695 12.00 -39.13 -32.12
CA ASP A 695 12.03 -37.68 -31.91
C ASP A 695 10.76 -37.23 -31.15
N SER A 696 9.59 -37.82 -31.48
CA SER A 696 8.34 -37.62 -30.73
C SER A 696 8.42 -38.16 -29.31
N TYR A 697 9.07 -39.30 -29.07
CA TYR A 697 9.30 -39.86 -27.72
C TYR A 697 10.13 -38.89 -26.87
N ILE A 698 11.21 -38.37 -27.41
CA ILE A 698 12.11 -37.42 -26.73
C ILE A 698 11.34 -36.13 -26.39
N GLU A 699 10.58 -35.59 -27.33
CA GLU A 699 9.79 -34.38 -27.14
C GLU A 699 8.68 -34.58 -26.10
N ILE A 700 7.91 -35.67 -26.20
CA ILE A 700 6.87 -36.00 -25.19
C ILE A 700 7.52 -36.17 -23.81
N SER A 701 8.62 -36.92 -23.72
CA SER A 701 9.36 -37.11 -22.46
C SER A 701 9.92 -35.80 -21.89
N SER A 702 10.43 -34.92 -22.76
CA SER A 702 10.89 -33.59 -22.34
C SER A 702 9.74 -32.71 -21.87
N ASN A 703 8.64 -32.64 -22.62
CA ASN A 703 7.46 -31.85 -22.25
C ASN A 703 6.85 -32.31 -20.93
N LEU A 704 6.73 -33.62 -20.72
CA LEU A 704 6.28 -34.21 -19.46
C LEU A 704 7.26 -33.96 -18.31
N LYS A 705 8.57 -33.81 -18.57
CA LYS A 705 9.61 -33.46 -17.60
C LYS A 705 9.76 -31.95 -17.37
N GLU A 706 9.48 -31.09 -18.32
CA GLU A 706 9.67 -29.63 -18.25
C GLU A 706 8.50 -28.87 -17.65
N GLY A 707 7.32 -29.40 -17.68
CA GLY A 707 6.20 -28.88 -16.90
C GLY A 707 6.56 -28.62 -15.43
N THR A 708 7.63 -29.25 -14.94
CA THR A 708 8.14 -29.12 -13.58
C THR A 708 9.07 -27.94 -13.34
N LYS A 709 9.77 -27.41 -14.34
CA LYS A 709 10.77 -26.33 -14.13
C LYS A 709 10.16 -24.95 -14.03
N PHE A 710 8.97 -24.75 -14.56
CA PHE A 710 8.26 -23.50 -14.57
C PHE A 710 7.83 -23.05 -13.17
N LEU A 711 7.43 -23.99 -12.29
CA LEU A 711 7.00 -23.65 -10.94
C LEU A 711 8.14 -23.45 -9.94
N ASN A 712 9.28 -24.09 -10.13
CA ASN A 712 10.50 -23.85 -9.34
C ASN A 712 11.04 -22.41 -9.47
N LEU A 713 10.64 -21.68 -10.50
CA LEU A 713 10.95 -20.25 -10.66
C LEU A 713 10.02 -19.34 -9.87
N LEU A 714 8.83 -19.81 -9.53
CA LEU A 714 7.82 -19.07 -8.75
C LEU A 714 8.00 -19.21 -7.24
N THR A 715 8.71 -20.26 -6.82
CA THR A 715 9.08 -20.48 -5.42
C THR A 715 10.60 -20.43 -5.32
N SER A 716 11.15 -19.23 -5.12
CA SER A 716 12.57 -19.02 -4.83
C SER A 716 12.92 -19.60 -3.45
N SER A 717 12.97 -20.92 -3.32
CA SER A 717 13.71 -21.53 -2.22
C SER A 717 13.95 -23.01 -2.45
N SER A 718 15.24 -23.31 -2.48
CA SER A 718 15.97 -24.51 -2.09
C SER A 718 15.79 -25.77 -2.92
N SER A 719 16.92 -26.05 -3.55
CA SER A 719 17.68 -27.31 -3.59
C SER A 719 16.90 -28.63 -3.67
N SER A 720 17.37 -29.34 -4.65
CA SER A 720 17.47 -30.78 -4.83
C SER A 720 16.38 -31.48 -5.61
N SER A 721 16.84 -31.90 -6.75
CA SER A 721 16.69 -33.25 -7.27
C SER A 721 15.31 -33.68 -7.78
N SER A 722 15.27 -33.67 -9.14
CA SER A 722 14.65 -34.76 -9.91
C SER A 722 13.31 -35.30 -9.42
N ILE A 723 12.28 -35.13 -10.24
CA ILE A 723 11.31 -36.15 -10.63
C ILE A 723 10.01 -35.51 -11.13
N TYR A 724 9.80 -35.50 -12.49
CA TYR A 724 8.57 -35.77 -13.27
C TYR A 724 7.37 -34.77 -13.27
N SER A 725 6.59 -34.76 -14.35
CA SER A 725 5.39 -33.99 -14.59
C SER A 725 4.29 -34.14 -13.51
N LYS A 726 4.33 -35.18 -12.70
CA LYS A 726 3.69 -35.23 -11.38
C LYS A 726 4.02 -34.02 -10.54
N GLN A 727 5.16 -33.41 -10.73
CA GLN A 727 5.64 -32.29 -9.94
C GLN A 727 4.94 -30.99 -10.32
N PHE A 728 4.64 -30.70 -11.59
CA PHE A 728 3.86 -29.52 -11.98
C PHE A 728 2.53 -29.47 -11.25
N TYR A 729 1.76 -30.55 -11.34
CA TYR A 729 0.48 -30.62 -10.64
C TYR A 729 0.64 -30.70 -9.12
N ASN A 730 1.70 -31.29 -8.59
CA ASN A 730 2.00 -31.33 -7.17
C ASN A 730 2.46 -29.96 -6.64
N ASP A 731 3.34 -29.27 -7.39
CA ASP A 731 3.78 -27.92 -7.06
C ASP A 731 2.60 -26.92 -7.14
N LEU A 732 1.74 -27.08 -8.17
CA LEU A 732 0.51 -26.31 -8.28
C LEU A 732 -0.46 -26.64 -7.13
N THR A 733 -0.54 -27.92 -6.69
CA THR A 733 -1.29 -28.32 -5.49
C THR A 733 -0.78 -27.55 -4.27
N GLU A 734 0.53 -27.48 -4.05
CA GLU A 734 1.11 -26.74 -2.91
C GLU A 734 0.76 -25.25 -2.95
N ILE A 735 0.83 -24.63 -4.13
CA ILE A 735 0.45 -23.23 -4.31
C ILE A 735 -1.05 -23.03 -4.07
N LEU A 736 -1.88 -23.91 -4.59
CA LEU A 736 -3.33 -23.86 -4.40
C LEU A 736 -3.71 -24.10 -2.93
N LEU A 737 -2.99 -24.95 -2.19
CA LEU A 737 -3.18 -25.12 -0.75
C LEU A 737 -2.78 -23.83 0.03
N LYS A 738 -1.69 -23.15 -0.37
CA LYS A 738 -1.33 -21.84 0.20
C LYS A 738 -2.41 -20.80 -0.08
N PHE A 739 -2.95 -20.79 -1.29
CA PHE A 739 -4.08 -19.92 -1.68
C PHE A 739 -5.34 -20.24 -0.87
N GLN A 740 -5.69 -21.52 -0.69
CA GLN A 740 -6.81 -21.98 0.14
C GLN A 740 -6.66 -21.53 1.60
N ASN A 741 -5.46 -21.66 2.18
CA ASN A 741 -5.17 -21.17 3.52
C ASN A 741 -5.35 -19.65 3.61
N LYS A 742 -4.86 -18.88 2.63
CA LYS A 742 -5.03 -17.43 2.54
C LYS A 742 -6.52 -17.04 2.50
N CYS A 743 -7.32 -17.73 1.68
CA CYS A 743 -8.76 -17.52 1.61
C CYS A 743 -9.46 -17.86 2.95
N SER A 744 -9.10 -18.98 3.56
CA SER A 744 -9.66 -19.41 4.84
C SER A 744 -9.34 -18.45 5.97
N ASP A 745 -8.12 -17.92 6.05
CA ASP A 745 -7.71 -16.96 7.08
C ASP A 745 -8.49 -15.65 6.97
N ILE A 746 -8.64 -15.12 5.76
CA ILE A 746 -9.41 -13.89 5.53
C ILE A 746 -10.89 -14.11 5.88
N VAL A 747 -11.47 -15.24 5.47
CA VAL A 747 -12.86 -15.59 5.81
C VAL A 747 -13.03 -15.76 7.33
N PHE A 748 -12.05 -16.37 8.01
CA PHE A 748 -12.08 -16.48 9.47
C PHE A 748 -12.04 -15.12 10.16
N ALA A 749 -11.14 -14.22 9.72
CA ALA A 749 -11.08 -12.85 10.25
C ALA A 749 -12.40 -12.11 10.01
N ARG A 750 -13.00 -12.26 8.83
CA ARG A 750 -14.30 -11.67 8.48
C ARG A 750 -15.46 -12.23 9.30
N LYS A 751 -15.43 -13.53 9.64
CA LYS A 751 -16.40 -14.13 10.55
C LYS A 751 -16.31 -13.54 11.96
N THR A 752 -15.11 -13.39 12.49
CA THR A 752 -14.88 -12.78 13.81
C THR A 752 -15.38 -11.33 13.84
N GLU A 753 -15.00 -10.51 12.86
CA GLU A 753 -15.48 -9.13 12.73
C GLU A 753 -17.01 -9.05 12.64
N ARG A 754 -17.62 -9.97 11.90
CA ARG A 754 -19.07 -10.08 11.77
C ARG A 754 -19.76 -10.39 13.10
N GLU A 755 -19.23 -11.33 13.86
CA GLU A 755 -19.78 -11.74 15.15
C GLU A 755 -19.67 -10.61 16.19
N GLU A 756 -18.55 -9.90 16.21
CA GLU A 756 -18.35 -8.72 17.05
C GLU A 756 -19.33 -7.60 16.70
N LEU A 757 -19.48 -7.26 15.43
CA LEU A 757 -20.40 -6.25 14.97
C LEU A 757 -21.87 -6.61 15.23
N LEU A 758 -22.27 -7.88 15.03
CA LEU A 758 -23.60 -8.37 15.38
C LEU A 758 -23.88 -8.22 16.88
N LYS A 759 -22.93 -8.55 17.74
CA LYS A 759 -23.04 -8.39 19.19
C LYS A 759 -23.18 -6.93 19.58
N GLU A 760 -22.42 -6.03 18.98
CA GLU A 760 -22.54 -4.58 19.21
C GLU A 760 -23.90 -4.04 18.76
N LEU A 761 -24.38 -4.44 17.58
CA LEU A 761 -25.68 -4.06 17.05
C LEU A 761 -26.84 -4.57 17.90
N GLN A 762 -26.79 -5.82 18.37
CA GLN A 762 -27.80 -6.37 19.29
C GLN A 762 -27.84 -5.60 20.61
N GLN A 763 -26.68 -5.24 21.18
CA GLN A 763 -26.60 -4.42 22.37
C GLN A 763 -27.10 -3.00 22.13
N SER A 764 -26.83 -2.41 20.97
CA SER A 764 -27.32 -1.08 20.59
C SER A 764 -28.84 -1.06 20.45
N ILE A 765 -29.41 -2.05 19.75
CA ILE A 765 -30.86 -2.19 19.58
C ILE A 765 -31.57 -2.43 20.94
N ALA A 766 -30.97 -3.23 21.82
CA ALA A 766 -31.51 -3.48 23.16
C ALA A 766 -31.44 -2.25 24.09
N ARG A 767 -30.60 -1.27 23.78
CA ARG A 767 -30.47 -0.01 24.54
C ARG A 767 -31.29 1.14 23.96
N GLU A 768 -31.89 1.02 22.78
CA GLU A 768 -32.81 2.02 22.25
C GLU A 768 -34.06 2.08 23.14
N PRO A 769 -34.41 3.24 23.73
CA PRO A 769 -35.62 3.35 24.52
C PRO A 769 -36.83 3.13 23.62
N SER A 770 -37.69 2.18 23.98
CA SER A 770 -38.98 2.00 23.33
C SER A 770 -39.70 3.34 23.30
N ALA A 771 -40.14 3.76 22.12
CA ALA A 771 -40.86 5.00 21.95
C ALA A 771 -42.03 5.07 22.97
N PRO A 772 -42.24 6.19 23.67
CA PRO A 772 -43.31 6.26 24.64
C PRO A 772 -44.62 6.06 23.90
N SER A 773 -45.37 5.03 24.33
CA SER A 773 -46.76 4.80 23.96
C SER A 773 -47.56 6.02 24.45
N PHE A 774 -48.06 6.83 23.53
CA PHE A 774 -49.00 7.91 23.87
C PHE A 774 -50.31 7.28 24.35
N ASN A 775 -50.46 7.25 25.69
CA ASN A 775 -51.77 7.03 26.28
C ASN A 775 -52.67 8.23 26.00
N VAL A 776 -53.65 8.07 25.13
CA VAL A 776 -54.75 8.99 24.96
C VAL A 776 -55.73 8.73 26.11
N PRO A 777 -56.16 9.74 26.91
CA PRO A 777 -57.13 9.54 27.98
C PRO A 777 -58.51 9.23 27.40
N ALA A 778 -59.12 8.14 27.83
CA ALA A 778 -60.48 7.74 27.48
C ALA A 778 -61.49 8.71 28.10
N TYR A 779 -62.28 9.37 27.27
CA TYR A 779 -63.53 9.99 27.73
C TYR A 779 -64.65 8.92 27.81
N GLN A 780 -65.21 8.78 29.01
CA GLN A 780 -66.38 7.95 29.28
C GLN A 780 -67.65 8.55 28.66
N SER A 781 -68.40 7.75 27.94
CA SER A 781 -69.81 7.95 27.71
C SER A 781 -70.54 6.62 27.74
N ASN A 782 -71.57 6.57 28.57
CA ASN A 782 -72.42 5.44 28.99
C ASN A 782 -73.40 4.92 27.92
N ASN A 783 -73.45 3.59 27.79
CA ASN A 783 -74.57 2.63 27.65
C ASN A 783 -75.57 2.71 26.52
N PRO A 784 -76.38 1.63 26.22
CA PRO A 784 -76.16 0.17 26.41
C PRO A 784 -76.38 -0.70 25.12
N ALA A 785 -76.03 -1.98 25.25
CA ALA A 785 -76.29 -3.10 24.28
C ALA A 785 -77.78 -3.43 23.98
N PRO A 786 -78.20 -4.22 22.96
CA PRO A 786 -77.86 -5.66 22.96
C PRO A 786 -77.67 -6.41 21.62
N ALA A 787 -77.03 -7.54 21.74
CA ALA A 787 -77.29 -8.90 21.22
C ALA A 787 -77.12 -9.29 19.73
N ALA A 788 -76.35 -10.31 19.61
CA ALA A 788 -76.49 -11.59 18.86
C ALA A 788 -76.08 -11.70 17.37
N GLY A 789 -75.24 -12.65 17.05
CA GLY A 789 -75.28 -13.49 15.83
C GLY A 789 -73.95 -13.55 15.04
N GLY A 790 -73.15 -14.64 15.23
CA GLY A 790 -72.16 -15.04 14.26
C GLY A 790 -72.82 -15.83 13.11
N PRO A 791 -72.20 -16.44 12.16
CA PRO A 791 -70.75 -16.84 12.00
C PRO A 791 -70.17 -16.57 10.60
N THR A 792 -68.90 -16.92 10.46
CA THR A 792 -68.07 -17.04 9.24
C THR A 792 -68.68 -17.79 8.07
N PRO A 793 -68.27 -17.63 6.76
CA PRO A 793 -66.95 -18.04 6.24
C PRO A 793 -66.35 -17.21 5.04
N ALA A 794 -65.09 -17.47 4.76
CA ALA A 794 -64.34 -17.08 3.54
C ALA A 794 -64.79 -17.89 2.29
N PRO A 795 -64.22 -17.84 1.08
CA PRO A 795 -63.31 -16.88 0.39
C PRO A 795 -63.76 -16.56 -1.09
N ARG A 796 -63.07 -15.71 -1.82
CA ARG A 796 -62.64 -15.82 -3.22
C ARG A 796 -62.30 -14.52 -3.94
N THR A 797 -61.09 -14.46 -4.45
CA THR A 797 -60.53 -14.06 -5.80
C THR A 797 -61.24 -13.01 -6.68
N VAL A 798 -60.37 -12.23 -7.32
CA VAL A 798 -60.25 -11.76 -8.71
C VAL A 798 -60.20 -10.26 -8.95
N PHE A 799 -59.11 -9.89 -9.61
CA PHE A 799 -58.65 -8.64 -10.26
C PHE A 799 -59.69 -7.94 -11.16
N PRO A 800 -59.35 -6.86 -11.87
CA PRO A 800 -58.59 -5.62 -11.61
C PRO A 800 -59.44 -4.35 -11.98
N VAL A 801 -58.82 -3.14 -11.85
CA VAL A 801 -58.86 -2.00 -12.82
C VAL A 801 -58.30 -0.70 -12.17
N GLN A 802 -57.36 -0.09 -12.88
CA GLN A 802 -56.83 1.28 -12.74
C GLN A 802 -57.84 2.36 -13.16
N PRO A 803 -57.49 3.67 -13.19
CA PRO A 803 -56.61 4.56 -12.41
C PRO A 803 -57.24 5.94 -12.07
N GLN A 804 -56.61 6.77 -11.25
CA GLN A 804 -56.54 8.25 -11.38
C GLN A 804 -55.81 8.86 -10.16
N ALA A 805 -54.70 9.45 -10.34
CA ALA A 805 -54.22 10.81 -10.61
C ALA A 805 -54.30 11.79 -9.45
N LYS A 806 -53.07 12.24 -9.08
CA LYS A 806 -52.63 13.56 -8.61
C LYS A 806 -52.80 14.00 -7.18
N SER A 807 -51.66 14.22 -6.48
CA SER A 807 -51.17 15.58 -6.21
C SER A 807 -49.74 15.56 -5.63
N GLN A 808 -48.84 16.36 -6.23
CA GLN A 808 -47.47 16.67 -5.80
C GLN A 808 -47.44 17.67 -4.64
N PRO A 809 -46.45 17.65 -3.77
CA PRO A 809 -46.10 18.77 -2.89
C PRO A 809 -45.15 19.76 -3.57
N PRO A 810 -45.13 21.05 -3.14
CA PRO A 810 -44.54 22.13 -3.88
C PRO A 810 -43.03 22.26 -3.80
N ALA A 811 -42.42 22.81 -4.86
CA ALA A 811 -41.00 23.01 -5.07
C ALA A 811 -40.42 24.20 -4.28
N ARG A 812 -39.14 24.05 -3.91
CA ARG A 812 -38.28 25.10 -3.32
C ARG A 812 -37.88 26.13 -4.39
N PRO A 813 -37.74 27.43 -4.05
CA PRO A 813 -37.25 28.44 -4.98
C PRO A 813 -35.74 28.44 -5.18
N PRO A 814 -35.26 28.90 -6.38
CA PRO A 814 -33.83 28.93 -6.71
C PRO A 814 -33.11 30.19 -6.17
N PRO A 815 -31.77 30.19 -6.05
CA PRO A 815 -31.00 31.34 -5.60
C PRO A 815 -30.82 32.40 -6.71
N PRO A 816 -30.56 33.70 -6.37
CA PRO A 816 -30.53 34.78 -7.35
C PRO A 816 -29.23 34.84 -8.14
N ASN A 817 -29.38 35.07 -9.45
CA ASN A 817 -28.29 35.39 -10.38
C ASN A 817 -27.91 36.87 -10.27
N PHE A 818 -26.60 37.14 -10.16
CA PHE A 818 -26.06 38.47 -10.46
C PHE A 818 -25.54 38.52 -11.88
N THR A 819 -26.22 39.30 -12.70
CA THR A 819 -25.79 39.71 -14.03
C THR A 819 -24.98 41.01 -13.93
N ALA A 820 -23.80 41.01 -14.53
CA ALA A 820 -22.99 42.21 -14.74
C ALA A 820 -23.51 42.95 -15.97
N GLN A 821 -23.78 44.27 -15.82
CA GLN A 821 -23.97 45.19 -16.94
C GLN A 821 -22.69 45.99 -17.16
N ALA A 822 -22.25 45.98 -18.41
CA ALA A 822 -21.20 46.83 -18.95
C ALA A 822 -21.78 48.22 -19.30
N ALA A 823 -21.02 49.28 -19.04
CA ALA A 823 -21.18 50.55 -19.71
C ALA A 823 -19.81 51.19 -19.94
N SER A 824 -19.61 51.50 -21.17
CA SER A 824 -18.48 52.19 -21.83
C SER A 824 -18.49 53.71 -21.53
N SER A 825 -17.31 54.34 -21.47
CA SER A 825 -16.92 55.47 -22.32
C SER A 825 -15.70 56.26 -21.79
N THR A 826 -14.72 56.30 -22.64
CA THR A 826 -14.00 57.46 -23.24
C THR A 826 -13.04 58.31 -22.42
N SER A 827 -11.77 58.18 -22.86
CA SER A 827 -10.80 59.24 -23.22
C SER A 827 -10.23 60.18 -22.15
N THR A 828 -8.97 60.22 -21.99
CA THR A 828 -8.01 61.17 -22.56
C THR A 828 -6.65 61.09 -21.80
N GLU A 829 -5.60 60.92 -22.57
CA GLU A 829 -4.22 61.30 -22.20
C GLU A 829 -4.10 62.88 -22.25
N PRO A 830 -3.04 63.59 -21.83
CA PRO A 830 -1.64 63.26 -22.07
C PRO A 830 -0.58 63.85 -21.08
N HIS A 831 0.69 63.46 -21.34
CA HIS A 831 2.00 64.19 -21.14
C HIS A 831 2.51 64.41 -19.71
N SER A 832 3.80 64.37 -19.38
CA SER A 832 5.09 64.23 -20.04
C SER A 832 6.23 64.34 -19.01
N GLN A 833 7.42 63.85 -19.38
CA GLN A 833 8.78 64.25 -18.99
C GLN A 833 9.32 63.86 -17.62
N ALA A 834 10.53 63.43 -17.37
CA ALA A 834 11.75 63.18 -18.12
C ALA A 834 12.84 62.86 -17.06
N LEU A 835 13.64 61.92 -17.31
CA LEU A 835 15.06 61.59 -17.01
C LEU A 835 15.93 62.66 -16.30
N PRO A 836 17.16 62.35 -15.72
CA PRO A 836 18.09 61.27 -16.15
C PRO A 836 19.00 60.66 -15.07
N SER A 837 19.55 59.49 -15.37
CA SER A 837 20.95 59.02 -15.43
C SER A 837 21.82 59.03 -14.13
N VAL A 838 22.68 58.06 -13.86
CA VAL A 838 23.85 57.49 -14.56
C VAL A 838 24.37 56.23 -13.85
N SER A 839 24.67 55.17 -14.62
CA SER A 839 25.88 54.39 -14.73
C SER A 839 26.36 53.57 -13.51
N SER A 840 26.70 52.34 -13.58
CA SER A 840 27.69 51.67 -14.43
C SER A 840 27.62 50.13 -14.34
N ASN A 841 27.87 49.51 -15.44
CA ASN A 841 28.02 48.11 -15.83
C ASN A 841 29.36 47.50 -15.43
N PRO A 842 29.69 46.28 -15.89
CA PRO A 842 29.04 44.96 -16.02
C PRO A 842 30.00 43.78 -15.76
N PRO A 843 29.96 42.63 -16.40
CA PRO A 843 29.06 41.52 -16.58
C PRO A 843 29.79 40.15 -16.34
N PRO A 844 29.53 39.02 -16.96
CA PRO A 844 28.38 38.41 -17.66
C PRO A 844 28.11 36.98 -17.20
N VAL A 845 27.19 36.25 -17.66
CA VAL A 845 26.83 35.50 -18.83
C VAL A 845 25.53 34.66 -18.58
N ALA A 846 24.62 34.81 -19.45
CA ALA A 846 23.38 34.01 -19.58
C ALA A 846 23.61 32.84 -20.54
N PRO A 847 22.63 32.16 -21.10
CA PRO A 847 21.17 32.12 -21.01
C PRO A 847 20.61 30.71 -21.24
N PRO A 848 19.45 30.50 -21.83
CA PRO A 848 18.11 30.92 -21.52
C PRO A 848 17.12 29.76 -21.54
N SER A 849 15.93 29.94 -21.08
CA SER A 849 14.70 29.67 -21.83
C SER A 849 13.48 29.90 -20.96
N ALA A 850 12.62 30.73 -21.44
CA ALA A 850 11.31 31.02 -20.89
C ALA A 850 10.25 30.11 -21.52
N PRO A 851 8.97 30.31 -21.23
CA PRO A 851 8.24 29.86 -20.07
C PRO A 851 6.99 29.08 -20.51
N SER A 852 6.49 28.23 -19.67
CA SER A 852 5.14 27.73 -19.84
C SER A 852 4.42 27.79 -18.51
N GLN A 853 3.19 28.26 -18.61
CA GLN A 853 2.25 28.50 -17.55
C GLN A 853 2.12 27.31 -16.59
N ALA A 854 2.21 27.59 -15.30
CA ALA A 854 1.89 26.69 -14.23
C ALA A 854 0.38 26.41 -14.24
N GLN A 855 0.03 25.20 -14.63
CA GLN A 855 -1.17 24.53 -14.15
C GLN A 855 -0.72 23.65 -13.00
N GLY A 856 -1.34 23.85 -11.84
CA GLY A 856 -1.11 23.04 -10.66
C GLY A 856 -1.40 21.56 -10.92
N PRO A 857 -0.67 20.65 -10.29
CA PRO A 857 -0.87 19.23 -10.47
C PRO A 857 -2.24 18.83 -9.93
N PRO A 858 -2.99 17.99 -10.65
CA PRO A 858 -4.16 17.33 -10.08
C PRO A 858 -3.68 16.36 -9.00
N TYR A 859 -4.32 16.41 -7.86
CA TYR A 859 -4.19 15.38 -6.80
C TYR A 859 -4.39 14.02 -7.43
N PRO A 860 -3.50 13.04 -7.19
CA PRO A 860 -3.78 11.67 -7.56
C PRO A 860 -4.92 11.18 -6.68
N SER A 861 -6.05 10.91 -7.29
CA SER A 861 -7.06 10.05 -6.71
C SER A 861 -6.39 8.71 -6.42
N TYR A 862 -6.33 8.34 -5.15
CA TYR A 862 -5.99 7.01 -4.70
C TYR A 862 -7.04 6.04 -5.26
N GLN A 863 -6.78 5.50 -6.44
CA GLN A 863 -7.35 4.22 -6.81
C GLN A 863 -6.61 3.18 -5.99
N GLY A 864 -7.39 2.43 -5.23
CA GLY A 864 -6.92 1.34 -4.41
C GLY A 864 -5.98 0.44 -5.20
N TYR A 865 -4.92 0.00 -4.53
CA TYR A 865 -3.96 -0.97 -5.00
C TYR A 865 -4.67 -2.06 -5.81
N PRO A 866 -4.34 -2.28 -7.08
CA PRO A 866 -4.49 -3.59 -7.67
C PRO A 866 -3.38 -4.41 -7.04
N GLY A 867 -3.70 -4.97 -5.91
CA GLY A 867 -2.87 -5.95 -5.28
C GLY A 867 -2.74 -7.13 -6.21
N LEU A 868 -1.59 -7.70 -6.20
CA LEU A 868 -1.28 -9.07 -6.51
C LEU A 868 -1.25 -9.47 -7.97
N TYR A 869 -0.01 -9.61 -8.41
CA TYR A 869 0.47 -10.65 -9.30
C TYR A 869 -0.40 -10.94 -10.52
N GLN A 870 -0.36 -10.04 -11.49
CA GLN A 870 -0.38 -10.53 -12.85
C GLN A 870 0.95 -11.24 -13.07
N MET A 871 0.94 -12.55 -12.88
CA MET A 871 1.98 -13.39 -13.43
C MET A 871 1.86 -13.33 -14.95
N PRO A 872 2.88 -12.87 -15.66
CA PRO A 872 2.98 -13.19 -17.08
C PRO A 872 3.25 -14.68 -17.16
N LEU A 873 2.29 -15.43 -17.65
CA LEU A 873 2.52 -16.79 -18.07
C LEU A 873 3.53 -16.75 -19.21
N PRO A 874 4.58 -17.57 -19.20
CA PRO A 874 5.39 -17.73 -20.38
C PRO A 874 4.52 -18.32 -21.47
N TYR A 875 4.38 -17.57 -22.53
CA TYR A 875 3.79 -18.03 -23.77
C TYR A 875 4.78 -19.00 -24.40
N ASN A 876 4.62 -20.27 -24.11
CA ASN A 876 5.09 -21.30 -25.05
C ASN A 876 4.07 -21.33 -26.18
N HIS A 877 4.37 -20.59 -27.22
CA HIS A 877 3.70 -20.77 -28.50
C HIS A 877 4.16 -22.11 -29.08
N TYR A 878 3.45 -23.17 -28.71
CA TYR A 878 3.44 -24.38 -29.54
C TYR A 878 2.56 -24.08 -30.76
N GLY A 879 3.18 -23.39 -31.74
CA GLY A 879 2.57 -23.21 -33.03
C GLY A 879 2.83 -24.44 -33.88
N TYR A 880 1.98 -25.44 -33.80
CA TYR A 880 1.90 -26.48 -34.81
C TYR A 880 1.27 -25.89 -36.06
N GLY A 881 2.09 -25.36 -36.94
CA GLY A 881 1.71 -25.05 -38.31
C GLY A 881 1.67 -26.31 -39.15
N TYR A 882 0.52 -26.93 -39.30
CA TYR A 882 0.27 -27.87 -40.37
C TYR A 882 -0.03 -27.11 -41.66
N GLY A 883 0.82 -27.36 -42.67
CA GLY A 883 0.48 -27.41 -44.12
C GLY A 883 -0.11 -26.14 -44.70
N MET A 884 0.73 -25.28 -45.26
CA MET A 884 0.32 -24.48 -46.43
C MET A 884 1.08 -24.96 -47.65
N PRO A 885 0.40 -25.11 -48.81
CA PRO A 885 1.02 -25.58 -50.03
C PRO A 885 1.89 -24.48 -50.65
N TYR A 886 2.99 -24.94 -51.21
CA TYR A 886 3.89 -24.20 -52.08
C TYR A 886 3.15 -23.42 -53.17
N MET A 887 3.44 -22.12 -53.28
CA MET A 887 3.27 -21.35 -54.52
C MET A 887 4.64 -20.85 -54.97
N PRO A 888 4.96 -20.93 -56.29
CA PRO A 888 6.29 -20.71 -56.77
C PRO A 888 6.61 -19.23 -56.99
N PHE A 889 7.85 -18.88 -56.67
CA PHE A 889 8.47 -17.60 -57.01
C PHE A 889 8.72 -17.53 -58.52
N GLN A 890 8.23 -16.47 -59.15
CA GLN A 890 8.76 -15.99 -60.43
C GLN A 890 9.68 -14.79 -60.19
N ALA A 891 10.91 -14.93 -60.60
CA ALA A 891 11.94 -13.93 -60.70
C ALA A 891 11.84 -13.14 -62.01
N GLN A 892 11.99 -11.82 -61.98
CA GLN A 892 12.54 -10.95 -62.98
C GLN A 892 12.84 -9.62 -62.27
N GLY A 893 14.02 -9.06 -62.20
CA GLY A 893 15.09 -8.86 -63.20
C GLY A 893 15.25 -7.34 -63.34
N GLN A 894 16.45 -6.87 -62.96
CA GLN A 894 17.27 -5.76 -63.47
C GLN A 894 17.46 -4.49 -62.62
N ALA A 895 18.65 -4.40 -62.15
CA ALA A 895 19.73 -3.39 -62.21
C ALA A 895 19.38 -1.86 -62.24
N GLY A 896 20.08 -1.07 -61.40
CA GLY A 896 20.39 0.31 -61.63
C GLY A 896 20.68 1.15 -60.36
N TYR A 897 21.93 1.40 -60.04
CA TYR A 897 22.45 2.47 -59.16
C TYR A 897 22.59 3.80 -59.97
N PRO A 898 22.88 5.01 -59.40
CA PRO A 898 22.81 5.57 -58.05
C PRO A 898 22.24 7.01 -57.98
N GLY A 899 22.04 7.53 -56.75
CA GLY A 899 22.20 8.97 -56.52
C GLY A 899 21.17 9.71 -55.70
N GLY A 900 21.58 10.22 -54.50
CA GLY A 900 21.13 11.44 -53.88
C GLY A 900 19.86 11.42 -53.02
N PRO A 901 19.82 12.19 -51.93
CA PRO A 901 18.75 12.12 -50.97
C PRO A 901 17.55 13.06 -51.28
N PRO A 902 16.30 12.70 -50.98
CA PRO A 902 15.21 13.66 -50.99
C PRO A 902 14.55 13.92 -49.61
N VAL A 903 14.39 15.15 -49.37
CA VAL A 903 13.35 15.96 -48.77
C VAL A 903 12.10 15.22 -48.25
N GLN A 904 11.77 15.54 -47.00
CA GLN A 904 10.55 15.17 -46.27
C GLN A 904 9.29 15.71 -46.95
N GLN A 905 8.23 14.90 -46.98
CA GLN A 905 6.86 15.34 -47.05
C GLN A 905 5.94 14.53 -46.09
N PRO A 906 4.83 15.11 -45.56
CA PRO A 906 4.12 14.66 -44.38
C PRO A 906 3.08 13.59 -44.67
N TYR A 907 2.88 12.70 -43.67
CA TYR A 907 1.86 11.66 -43.65
C TYR A 907 0.42 12.25 -43.43
N PRO A 908 -0.62 11.70 -44.10
CA PRO A 908 -2.01 12.05 -43.85
C PRO A 908 -2.57 11.23 -42.69
N TYR A 909 -3.35 11.91 -41.86
CA TYR A 909 -4.10 11.35 -40.73
C TYR A 909 -5.18 10.35 -41.21
N PRO A 910 -5.46 9.27 -40.46
CA PRO A 910 -6.63 8.43 -40.72
C PRO A 910 -7.92 9.10 -40.17
N GLN A 911 -8.94 9.07 -40.96
CA GLN A 911 -10.29 9.54 -40.65
C GLN A 911 -10.97 8.62 -39.62
N GLN A 912 -11.69 9.25 -38.69
CA GLN A 912 -12.56 8.57 -37.73
C GLN A 912 -13.85 8.06 -38.42
N PRO A 913 -14.41 6.92 -38.02
CA PRO A 913 -15.72 6.47 -38.45
C PRO A 913 -16.87 7.29 -37.79
N PRO A 914 -18.03 7.42 -38.43
CA PRO A 914 -19.11 8.27 -37.98
C PRO A 914 -19.80 7.70 -36.74
N GLN A 915 -20.07 8.61 -35.78
CA GLN A 915 -20.88 8.33 -34.57
C GLN A 915 -22.35 8.10 -34.96
N GLN A 916 -22.88 6.96 -34.52
CA GLN A 916 -24.33 6.72 -34.54
C GLN A 916 -24.95 7.38 -33.32
N GLN A 917 -25.98 8.21 -33.57
CA GLN A 917 -26.83 8.81 -32.53
C GLN A 917 -27.76 7.76 -31.94
N PRO A 918 -28.09 7.80 -30.65
CA PRO A 918 -29.09 6.94 -30.06
C PRO A 918 -30.51 7.38 -30.37
N TYR A 919 -31.30 6.45 -30.86
CA TYR A 919 -32.73 6.55 -31.08
C TYR A 919 -33.46 6.53 -29.73
N TYR A 920 -34.29 7.56 -29.48
CA TYR A 920 -35.32 7.53 -28.44
C TYR A 920 -36.64 7.08 -29.08
N PRO A 921 -37.36 6.12 -28.53
CA PRO A 921 -38.76 5.92 -28.89
C PRO A 921 -39.65 6.80 -28.03
N GLN A 922 -40.54 7.55 -28.72
CA GLN A 922 -41.70 8.14 -28.10
C GLN A 922 -42.73 7.06 -27.78
N GLN A 923 -43.13 6.95 -26.55
CA GLN A 923 -44.47 6.97 -25.99
C GLN A 923 -44.39 7.02 -24.47
#